data_eeca1b36869be8db32a9822fbc8745c9
#
_entry.id   eeca1b36869be8db32a9822fbc8745c9
#
_cell.length_a   1.000
_cell.length_b   1.000
_cell.length_c   1.000
_cell.angle_alpha   90.00
_cell.angle_beta   90.00
_cell.angle_gamma   90.00
#
_symmetry.space_group_name_H-M   'P 1'
#
loop_
_entity.id
_entity.type
_entity.pdbx_description
1 polymer ?
#
loop_
_entity_poly.entity_id
_entity_poly.type
_entity_poly.pdbx_seq_one_letter_code
_entity_poly.pdbx_strand_id
1 'polypeptide(L)'
;MTKWVYRFGDGQAEGGARDHEMLGGKGANLAEMCALGLPVPPGLTIVSDACNTYYSNGGHIDDRLKAEVRDGIAAIEAITGRHFGSTSQPLLLSVRSGARVSMPGMMDTVLNLGLNDETVQALGHDAGDARFAWDSYRRFIQMYADVVMGLGNDAFEEILEDEKAKLGHELDTELSATEWQHVVSLYKRLIEEELGQQFPQNPEVQLWGAVGAVFSSWKSARAVTYRQLHNIPEGWGTAVNIQAMVFGNLGNSSATGVAFTRNPSTGEKALYGEFLVNAQGEDVVAGIRTPHSITEDGRLSSGSDKPSMEKLMPEAFRELTRICTELEMHYRDMQDIEFTIERGKLWMLQTRSGKRSTRAAMKIAVDMVDEKVITEEEAVLRIEPSSLDQLLHPTIDPRVNRQVIGTGLPASPGAATGAIVFTAEEAVEAEAEGRKVILLRVETSPEDIHGMHAAEGILTTRGGMTSHAAVVARGMGIPCVVGAGTMRIDQRNERLLGIGVTLKKGDIITIDGSAGQVLKGEVPMIQPELSGDFGRIMGWADRARRMTVRTNADTPADARAARSFGAEGIGLCRTEHMFFEGERIHVMREMILAEDEKGRRLALDKLLPMQRLDFTGLFTVMHGLPVTIRLLDPPLHEFLPKTDDEVAEVAFAMGLEPLALRQRVDALHEFNPMLGHRGCRLAISYPEIVEMQARAIFEAAVAAAHETGAAVVPEIMVPLVGLRSELDYVKACIDAIAGNVMAEAGMKIDYLVGTMIELPRAALRAHVIAEAAEFFSFGTNDLTQTTFGISRDDASAFIPTYQRKGIIEHDPFISLDFDGVGELISIAAERGRRTRNDMKLGICGEHGGDPASIRFCETIGLDYVSCSPFRVPIARLAAAQAVISENM
;
A
#
# COMPACT_ATOMS: atom_id res chain seq x y z
N MET A 1 -10.28 -40.22 3.45
CA MET A 1 -11.16 -39.07 3.81
C MET A 1 -10.24 -37.95 4.30
N THR A 2 -10.42 -36.73 3.83
CA THR A 2 -9.56 -35.60 4.23
C THR A 2 -9.82 -35.28 5.70
N LYS A 3 -8.78 -35.11 6.51
CA LYS A 3 -8.84 -34.72 7.92
C LYS A 3 -9.18 -33.23 8.01
N TRP A 4 -10.09 -32.84 8.93
CA TRP A 4 -10.52 -31.47 9.09
C TRP A 4 -9.97 -30.76 10.35
N VAL A 5 -9.48 -31.53 11.32
CA VAL A 5 -9.01 -31.01 12.61
C VAL A 5 -7.56 -31.42 12.86
N TYR A 6 -6.71 -30.43 13.14
CA TYR A 6 -5.27 -30.58 13.43
C TYR A 6 -4.96 -30.08 14.83
N ARG A 7 -4.36 -30.95 15.66
CA ARG A 7 -4.10 -30.70 17.09
C ARG A 7 -2.68 -30.21 17.31
N PHE A 8 -2.49 -29.39 18.33
CA PHE A 8 -1.20 -28.97 18.84
C PHE A 8 -1.23 -28.83 20.37
N GLY A 9 -0.14 -29.12 21.04
CA GLY A 9 0.01 -29.02 22.49
C GLY A 9 1.12 -29.94 23.01
N ASP A 10 1.69 -29.61 24.18
CA ASP A 10 2.72 -30.41 24.85
C ASP A 10 3.93 -30.76 23.94
N GLY A 11 4.40 -29.77 23.14
CA GLY A 11 5.53 -29.95 22.25
C GLY A 11 5.25 -30.81 21.01
N GLN A 12 3.99 -31.15 20.73
CA GLN A 12 3.59 -31.93 19.56
C GLN A 12 2.58 -31.16 18.70
N ALA A 13 2.68 -31.29 17.38
CA ALA A 13 1.76 -30.68 16.44
C ALA A 13 1.52 -31.57 15.22
N GLU A 14 0.29 -31.57 14.70
CA GLU A 14 -0.12 -32.34 13.53
C GLU A 14 0.04 -31.57 12.22
N GLY A 15 0.56 -30.33 12.26
CA GLY A 15 0.84 -29.44 11.12
C GLY A 15 1.99 -28.50 11.46
N GLY A 16 2.31 -27.57 10.55
CA GLY A 16 3.39 -26.61 10.73
C GLY A 16 3.31 -25.42 9.78
N ALA A 17 4.34 -24.59 9.72
CA ALA A 17 4.38 -23.36 8.93
C ALA A 17 4.11 -23.56 7.44
N ARG A 18 4.41 -24.72 6.88
CA ARG A 18 4.17 -25.04 5.45
C ARG A 18 2.70 -25.27 5.12
N ASP A 19 1.86 -25.52 6.12
CA ASP A 19 0.45 -25.84 5.95
C ASP A 19 -0.46 -24.60 6.02
N HIS A 20 0.09 -23.41 5.83
CA HIS A 20 -0.61 -22.14 5.98
C HIS A 20 -1.83 -21.98 5.04
N GLU A 21 -1.84 -22.64 3.89
CA GLU A 21 -3.00 -22.65 2.98
C GLU A 21 -4.21 -23.35 3.60
N MET A 22 -3.97 -24.41 4.35
CA MET A 22 -4.99 -25.27 4.95
C MET A 22 -5.34 -24.80 6.37
N LEU A 23 -4.32 -24.56 7.20
CA LEU A 23 -4.48 -24.20 8.62
C LEU A 23 -4.68 -22.69 8.84
N GLY A 24 -4.52 -21.88 7.78
CA GLY A 24 -4.40 -20.44 7.90
C GLY A 24 -3.11 -20.00 8.61
N GLY A 25 -2.78 -18.73 8.52
CA GLY A 25 -1.53 -18.21 9.10
C GLY A 25 -1.43 -18.43 10.63
N LYS A 26 -2.53 -18.22 11.36
CA LYS A 26 -2.54 -18.39 12.82
C LYS A 26 -2.39 -19.84 13.24
N GLY A 27 -3.15 -20.77 12.66
CA GLY A 27 -3.09 -22.19 12.99
C GLY A 27 -1.74 -22.83 12.65
N ALA A 28 -1.21 -22.52 11.47
CA ALA A 28 0.10 -23.00 11.04
C ALA A 28 1.22 -22.55 11.98
N ASN A 29 1.23 -21.28 12.39
CA ASN A 29 2.26 -20.73 13.28
C ASN A 29 2.11 -21.23 14.73
N LEU A 30 0.89 -21.47 15.23
CA LEU A 30 0.68 -22.09 16.54
C LEU A 30 1.24 -23.52 16.56
N ALA A 31 0.96 -24.30 15.51
CA ALA A 31 1.50 -25.64 15.36
C ALA A 31 3.04 -25.63 15.28
N GLU A 32 3.63 -24.73 14.49
CA GLU A 32 5.08 -24.58 14.35
C GLU A 32 5.75 -24.20 15.67
N MET A 33 5.23 -23.18 16.38
CA MET A 33 5.76 -22.79 17.70
C MET A 33 5.68 -23.96 18.70
N CYS A 34 4.59 -24.72 18.68
CA CYS A 34 4.44 -25.90 19.54
C CYS A 34 5.48 -26.97 19.19
N ALA A 35 5.71 -27.26 17.90
CA ALA A 35 6.71 -28.21 17.45
C ALA A 35 8.14 -27.79 17.80
N LEU A 36 8.43 -26.49 17.90
CA LEU A 36 9.68 -25.93 18.40
C LEU A 36 9.84 -26.07 19.93
N GLY A 37 8.84 -26.59 20.63
CA GLY A 37 8.86 -26.73 22.09
C GLY A 37 8.60 -25.42 22.84
N LEU A 38 8.07 -24.40 22.18
CA LEU A 38 7.73 -23.15 22.84
C LEU A 38 6.45 -23.30 23.68
N PRO A 39 6.25 -22.47 24.72
CA PRO A 39 5.10 -22.55 25.61
C PRO A 39 3.82 -22.03 24.94
N VAL A 40 3.18 -22.87 24.17
CA VAL A 40 1.92 -22.60 23.46
C VAL A 40 0.78 -23.28 24.20
N PRO A 41 -0.33 -22.59 24.57
CA PRO A 41 -1.49 -23.27 25.13
C PRO A 41 -2.03 -24.32 24.15
N PRO A 42 -2.40 -25.52 24.62
CA PRO A 42 -2.87 -26.58 23.72
C PRO A 42 -4.15 -26.18 23.00
N GLY A 43 -4.30 -26.66 21.78
CA GLY A 43 -5.41 -26.31 20.93
C GLY A 43 -5.56 -27.21 19.71
N LEU A 44 -6.49 -26.82 18.85
CA LEU A 44 -6.74 -27.44 17.58
C LEU A 44 -7.10 -26.38 16.52
N THR A 45 -6.84 -26.72 15.25
CA THR A 45 -7.22 -25.89 14.10
C THR A 45 -8.17 -26.66 13.22
N ILE A 46 -9.34 -26.07 12.91
CA ILE A 46 -10.25 -26.52 11.87
C ILE A 46 -9.79 -25.90 10.55
N VAL A 47 -9.60 -26.70 9.53
CA VAL A 47 -9.06 -26.28 8.23
C VAL A 47 -10.01 -25.34 7.46
N SER A 48 -9.46 -24.52 6.57
CA SER A 48 -10.22 -23.55 5.75
C SER A 48 -11.27 -24.22 4.85
N ASP A 49 -11.03 -25.46 4.38
CA ASP A 49 -12.00 -26.22 3.58
C ASP A 49 -13.30 -26.56 4.32
N ALA A 50 -13.26 -26.66 5.65
CA ALA A 50 -14.46 -26.82 6.46
C ALA A 50 -15.37 -25.60 6.40
N CYS A 51 -14.82 -24.40 6.27
CA CYS A 51 -15.58 -23.16 6.03
C CYS A 51 -16.33 -23.21 4.69
N ASN A 52 -15.68 -23.65 3.63
CA ASN A 52 -16.30 -23.81 2.32
C ASN A 52 -17.42 -24.85 2.36
N THR A 53 -17.23 -25.95 3.08
CA THR A 53 -18.24 -26.99 3.29
C THR A 53 -19.44 -26.45 4.08
N TYR A 54 -19.19 -25.64 5.13
CA TYR A 54 -20.24 -24.98 5.91
C TYR A 54 -21.17 -24.13 5.03
N TYR A 55 -20.58 -23.31 4.12
CA TYR A 55 -21.39 -22.53 3.19
C TYR A 55 -22.15 -23.40 2.17
N SER A 56 -21.50 -24.43 1.65
CA SER A 56 -22.13 -25.36 0.70
C SER A 56 -23.31 -26.12 1.32
N ASN A 57 -23.28 -26.35 2.63
CA ASN A 57 -24.33 -27.01 3.42
C ASN A 57 -25.38 -26.03 3.98
N GLY A 58 -25.46 -24.80 3.45
CA GLY A 58 -26.46 -23.82 3.88
C GLY A 58 -26.28 -23.32 5.32
N GLY A 59 -25.06 -23.26 5.82
CA GLY A 59 -24.74 -22.79 7.18
C GLY A 59 -24.85 -23.88 8.26
N HIS A 60 -24.87 -25.15 7.87
CA HIS A 60 -24.88 -26.26 8.82
C HIS A 60 -23.51 -26.90 9.01
N ILE A 61 -23.14 -27.08 10.28
CA ILE A 61 -21.88 -27.72 10.66
C ILE A 61 -22.05 -29.25 10.56
N ASP A 62 -21.18 -29.89 9.79
CA ASP A 62 -21.15 -31.31 9.56
C ASP A 62 -20.91 -32.12 10.87
N ASP A 63 -21.67 -33.21 11.07
CA ASP A 63 -21.54 -34.04 12.28
C ASP A 63 -20.16 -34.73 12.39
N ARG A 64 -19.51 -34.99 11.30
CA ARG A 64 -18.12 -35.50 11.26
C ARG A 64 -17.18 -34.42 11.84
N LEU A 65 -17.33 -33.16 11.44
CA LEU A 65 -16.54 -32.07 12.00
C LEU A 65 -16.75 -31.97 13.51
N LYS A 66 -18.00 -32.08 13.96
CA LYS A 66 -18.33 -32.09 15.39
C LYS A 66 -17.63 -33.21 16.13
N ALA A 67 -17.56 -34.41 15.57
CA ALA A 67 -16.86 -35.54 16.16
C ALA A 67 -15.33 -35.29 16.25
N GLU A 68 -14.70 -34.84 15.14
CA GLU A 68 -13.27 -34.54 15.12
C GLU A 68 -12.90 -33.42 16.15
N VAL A 69 -13.74 -32.38 16.28
CA VAL A 69 -13.53 -31.30 17.27
C VAL A 69 -13.68 -31.80 18.71
N ARG A 70 -14.69 -32.66 19.01
CA ARG A 70 -14.82 -33.28 20.35
C ARG A 70 -13.61 -34.12 20.72
N ASP A 71 -13.08 -34.93 19.79
CA ASP A 71 -11.85 -35.69 19.99
C ASP A 71 -10.64 -34.76 20.24
N GLY A 72 -10.60 -33.62 19.56
CA GLY A 72 -9.59 -32.58 19.78
C GLY A 72 -9.70 -31.92 21.16
N ILE A 73 -10.92 -31.58 21.60
CA ILE A 73 -11.14 -31.03 22.95
C ILE A 73 -10.77 -32.05 24.03
N ALA A 74 -11.09 -33.32 23.85
CA ALA A 74 -10.65 -34.37 24.80
C ALA A 74 -9.12 -34.45 24.90
N ALA A 75 -8.39 -34.22 23.81
CA ALA A 75 -6.93 -34.13 23.85
C ALA A 75 -6.43 -32.90 24.65
N ILE A 76 -7.09 -31.73 24.47
CA ILE A 76 -6.79 -30.53 25.26
C ILE A 76 -7.05 -30.78 26.75
N GLU A 77 -8.15 -31.44 27.12
CA GLU A 77 -8.51 -31.82 28.47
C GLU A 77 -7.43 -32.71 29.09
N ALA A 78 -6.95 -33.71 28.35
CA ALA A 78 -5.90 -34.62 28.81
C ALA A 78 -4.58 -33.88 29.08
N ILE A 79 -4.22 -32.86 28.30
CA ILE A 79 -2.98 -32.07 28.51
C ILE A 79 -3.14 -31.12 29.69
N THR A 80 -4.31 -30.46 29.80
CA THR A 80 -4.53 -29.39 30.81
C THR A 80 -4.97 -29.93 32.17
N GLY A 81 -5.54 -31.16 32.23
CA GLY A 81 -6.21 -31.69 33.40
C GLY A 81 -7.54 -31.00 33.73
N ARG A 82 -8.05 -30.14 32.84
CA ARG A 82 -9.30 -29.39 33.00
C ARG A 82 -10.33 -29.94 32.03
N HIS A 83 -11.64 -29.78 32.33
CA HIS A 83 -12.69 -30.34 31.49
C HIS A 83 -13.67 -29.25 31.03
N PHE A 84 -14.03 -29.29 29.75
CA PHE A 84 -14.96 -28.35 29.15
C PHE A 84 -16.38 -28.50 29.72
N GLY A 85 -16.88 -27.43 30.33
CA GLY A 85 -18.17 -27.43 31.04
C GLY A 85 -18.15 -28.05 32.46
N SER A 86 -16.98 -28.37 33.02
CA SER A 86 -16.85 -28.88 34.39
C SER A 86 -17.20 -27.82 35.44
N THR A 87 -17.91 -28.24 36.46
CA THR A 87 -18.24 -27.42 37.62
C THR A 87 -17.22 -27.47 38.74
N SER A 88 -16.08 -28.12 38.52
CA SER A 88 -14.95 -28.18 39.48
C SER A 88 -13.64 -27.64 38.94
N GLN A 89 -13.26 -28.03 37.73
CA GLN A 89 -12.05 -27.61 37.04
C GLN A 89 -12.40 -27.23 35.58
N PRO A 90 -13.01 -26.07 35.37
CA PRO A 90 -13.50 -25.69 34.06
C PRO A 90 -12.35 -25.41 33.06
N LEU A 91 -12.38 -26.07 31.91
CA LEU A 91 -11.61 -25.68 30.75
C LEU A 91 -12.35 -24.57 30.02
N LEU A 92 -11.73 -23.44 29.86
CA LEU A 92 -12.24 -22.38 28.98
C LEU A 92 -11.46 -22.35 27.67
N LEU A 93 -12.16 -22.04 26.58
CA LEU A 93 -11.61 -22.04 25.25
C LEU A 93 -11.72 -20.64 24.59
N SER A 94 -10.79 -20.36 23.68
CA SER A 94 -10.93 -19.29 22.71
C SER A 94 -11.25 -19.88 21.34
N VAL A 95 -12.11 -19.23 20.57
CA VAL A 95 -12.43 -19.57 19.17
C VAL A 95 -12.06 -18.36 18.31
N ARG A 96 -11.03 -18.53 17.49
CA ARG A 96 -10.43 -17.42 16.71
C ARG A 96 -10.33 -17.78 15.24
N SER A 97 -10.57 -16.81 14.36
CA SER A 97 -10.35 -16.96 12.93
C SER A 97 -8.87 -17.16 12.58
N GLY A 98 -8.61 -17.88 11.49
CA GLY A 98 -7.28 -18.15 10.98
C GLY A 98 -7.24 -18.08 9.45
N ALA A 99 -7.43 -16.90 8.85
CA ALA A 99 -7.30 -16.73 7.41
C ALA A 99 -5.86 -16.95 6.94
N ARG A 100 -5.66 -17.29 5.66
CA ARG A 100 -4.32 -17.48 5.05
C ARG A 100 -3.48 -16.21 5.12
N VAL A 101 -4.12 -15.06 4.99
CA VAL A 101 -3.52 -13.71 5.16
C VAL A 101 -4.09 -13.03 6.38
N SER A 102 -3.29 -12.21 7.04
CA SER A 102 -3.75 -11.44 8.20
C SER A 102 -4.77 -10.37 7.75
N MET A 103 -5.96 -10.40 8.33
CA MET A 103 -7.06 -9.44 8.10
C MET A 103 -7.44 -8.79 9.44
N PRO A 104 -6.66 -7.81 9.93
CA PRO A 104 -6.84 -7.24 11.28
C PRO A 104 -8.22 -6.62 11.46
N GLY A 105 -8.93 -6.99 12.53
CA GLY A 105 -10.25 -6.44 12.85
C GLY A 105 -11.41 -6.89 11.95
N MET A 106 -11.12 -7.65 10.86
CA MET A 106 -12.15 -8.04 9.89
C MET A 106 -12.89 -9.32 10.26
N MET A 107 -12.30 -10.14 11.12
CA MET A 107 -12.78 -11.47 11.45
C MET A 107 -13.08 -11.59 12.95
N ASP A 108 -14.10 -12.39 13.28
CA ASP A 108 -14.58 -12.50 14.64
C ASP A 108 -13.73 -13.44 15.52
N THR A 109 -13.81 -13.19 16.82
CA THR A 109 -13.15 -13.95 17.89
C THR A 109 -14.12 -14.09 19.05
N VAL A 110 -14.13 -15.24 19.72
CA VAL A 110 -14.88 -15.45 20.97
C VAL A 110 -13.90 -16.00 22.02
N LEU A 111 -13.80 -15.31 23.15
CA LEU A 111 -12.94 -15.69 24.29
C LEU A 111 -13.79 -16.16 25.48
N ASN A 112 -13.16 -16.83 26.44
CA ASN A 112 -13.77 -17.32 27.68
C ASN A 112 -14.96 -18.28 27.45
N LEU A 113 -14.99 -18.95 26.33
CA LEU A 113 -16.05 -19.88 25.95
C LEU A 113 -16.07 -21.08 26.90
N GLY A 114 -17.27 -21.44 27.36
CA GLY A 114 -17.50 -22.47 28.38
C GLY A 114 -17.97 -21.89 29.71
N LEU A 115 -17.99 -20.57 29.89
CA LEU A 115 -18.56 -19.92 31.07
C LEU A 115 -20.09 -19.95 31.03
N ASN A 116 -20.65 -20.28 32.16
CA ASN A 116 -22.07 -20.23 32.47
C ASN A 116 -22.25 -19.97 33.98
N ASP A 117 -23.48 -20.01 34.51
CA ASP A 117 -23.81 -19.67 35.89
C ASP A 117 -23.17 -20.62 36.93
N GLU A 118 -22.84 -21.86 36.51
CA GLU A 118 -22.19 -22.85 37.36
C GLU A 118 -20.66 -22.79 37.21
N THR A 119 -20.17 -22.76 35.98
CA THR A 119 -18.72 -22.78 35.70
C THR A 119 -18.00 -21.51 36.12
N VAL A 120 -18.69 -20.35 36.18
CA VAL A 120 -18.11 -19.09 36.71
C VAL A 120 -17.75 -19.21 38.20
N GLN A 121 -18.59 -19.90 38.97
CA GLN A 121 -18.31 -20.11 40.39
C GLN A 121 -17.13 -21.08 40.58
N ALA A 122 -17.06 -22.13 39.76
CA ALA A 122 -15.95 -23.07 39.76
C ALA A 122 -14.64 -22.37 39.37
N LEU A 123 -14.67 -21.49 38.37
CA LEU A 123 -13.52 -20.68 37.94
C LEU A 123 -13.05 -19.77 39.10
N GLY A 124 -13.98 -19.10 39.78
CA GLY A 124 -13.66 -18.23 40.91
C GLY A 124 -13.01 -18.97 42.05
N HIS A 125 -13.47 -20.19 42.33
CA HIS A 125 -12.89 -21.06 43.37
C HIS A 125 -11.49 -21.57 42.98
N ASP A 126 -11.33 -22.05 41.74
CA ASP A 126 -10.05 -22.55 41.21
C ASP A 126 -8.98 -21.42 41.12
N ALA A 127 -9.40 -20.25 40.68
CA ALA A 127 -8.53 -19.07 40.56
C ALA A 127 -8.18 -18.48 41.96
N GLY A 128 -9.02 -18.69 42.97
CA GLY A 128 -8.97 -18.00 44.26
C GLY A 128 -9.39 -16.52 44.14
N ASP A 129 -10.08 -16.15 43.06
CA ASP A 129 -10.49 -14.77 42.76
C ASP A 129 -11.89 -14.77 42.11
N ALA A 130 -12.91 -14.50 42.89
CA ALA A 130 -14.27 -14.42 42.40
C ALA A 130 -14.50 -13.19 41.49
N ARG A 131 -13.80 -12.07 41.74
CA ARG A 131 -13.87 -10.87 40.92
C ARG A 131 -13.44 -11.18 39.50
N PHE A 132 -12.26 -11.81 39.34
CA PHE A 132 -11.74 -12.26 38.06
C PHE A 132 -12.75 -13.12 37.26
N ALA A 133 -13.37 -14.09 37.95
CA ALA A 133 -14.30 -15.03 37.33
C ALA A 133 -15.54 -14.29 36.76
N TRP A 134 -16.13 -13.38 37.55
CA TRP A 134 -17.32 -12.64 37.15
C TRP A 134 -17.03 -11.59 36.10
N ASP A 135 -15.88 -10.91 36.10
CA ASP A 135 -15.42 -10.05 35.02
C ASP A 135 -15.23 -10.84 33.71
N SER A 136 -14.59 -12.02 33.78
CA SER A 136 -14.44 -12.90 32.62
C SER A 136 -15.76 -13.37 32.05
N TYR A 137 -16.76 -13.63 32.90
CA TYR A 137 -18.09 -14.03 32.48
C TYR A 137 -18.85 -12.84 31.83
N ARG A 138 -18.74 -11.66 32.38
CA ARG A 138 -19.30 -10.45 31.81
C ARG A 138 -18.76 -10.22 30.38
N ARG A 139 -17.42 -10.26 30.22
CA ARG A 139 -16.75 -10.12 28.94
C ARG A 139 -17.22 -11.17 27.93
N PHE A 140 -17.35 -12.42 28.38
CA PHE A 140 -17.84 -13.50 27.53
C PHE A 140 -19.29 -13.25 27.07
N ILE A 141 -20.19 -12.85 27.95
CA ILE A 141 -21.60 -12.56 27.60
C ILE A 141 -21.66 -11.45 26.56
N GLN A 142 -20.96 -10.34 26.78
CA GLN A 142 -20.91 -9.20 25.86
C GLN A 142 -20.40 -9.62 24.49
N MET A 143 -19.24 -10.25 24.45
CA MET A 143 -18.61 -10.70 23.20
C MET A 143 -19.45 -11.75 22.46
N TYR A 144 -20.02 -12.71 23.17
CA TYR A 144 -20.87 -13.75 22.57
C TYR A 144 -22.17 -13.15 22.03
N ALA A 145 -22.76 -12.22 22.75
CA ALA A 145 -23.97 -11.53 22.30
C ALA A 145 -23.72 -10.72 21.02
N ASP A 146 -22.61 -10.00 20.94
CA ASP A 146 -22.24 -9.24 19.74
C ASP A 146 -21.93 -10.18 18.56
N VAL A 147 -20.96 -11.08 18.75
CA VAL A 147 -20.41 -11.90 17.65
C VAL A 147 -21.36 -13.00 17.20
N VAL A 148 -22.05 -13.66 18.12
CA VAL A 148 -22.86 -14.87 17.84
C VAL A 148 -24.35 -14.58 17.77
N MET A 149 -24.83 -13.71 18.66
CA MET A 149 -26.28 -13.45 18.75
C MET A 149 -26.70 -12.19 17.96
N GLY A 150 -25.74 -11.35 17.52
CA GLY A 150 -25.98 -10.17 16.68
C GLY A 150 -26.49 -8.95 17.42
N LEU A 151 -26.28 -8.89 18.74
CA LEU A 151 -26.63 -7.74 19.58
C LEU A 151 -25.40 -6.87 19.83
N GLY A 152 -25.34 -5.69 19.22
CA GLY A 152 -24.18 -4.80 19.25
C GLY A 152 -23.75 -4.37 20.65
N ASN A 153 -22.50 -3.96 20.78
CA ASN A 153 -21.84 -3.67 22.05
C ASN A 153 -22.36 -2.43 22.77
N ASP A 154 -22.92 -1.44 22.06
CA ASP A 154 -23.25 -0.12 22.63
C ASP A 154 -24.14 -0.17 23.87
N ALA A 155 -25.19 -1.01 23.84
CA ALA A 155 -26.11 -1.14 24.99
C ALA A 155 -25.46 -1.80 26.21
N PHE A 156 -24.49 -2.68 26.00
CA PHE A 156 -23.72 -3.30 27.12
C PHE A 156 -22.76 -2.29 27.75
N GLU A 157 -22.09 -1.49 26.93
CA GLU A 157 -21.21 -0.41 27.40
C GLU A 157 -22.00 0.65 28.18
N GLU A 158 -23.18 1.05 27.70
CA GLU A 158 -24.07 1.99 28.40
C GLU A 158 -24.46 1.47 29.80
N ILE A 159 -24.84 0.19 29.91
CA ILE A 159 -25.15 -0.42 31.22
C ILE A 159 -23.90 -0.39 32.14
N LEU A 160 -22.72 -0.71 31.61
CA LEU A 160 -21.50 -0.74 32.40
C LEU A 160 -21.13 0.66 32.91
N GLU A 161 -21.18 1.67 32.06
CA GLU A 161 -20.87 3.05 32.42
C GLU A 161 -21.88 3.60 33.44
N ASP A 162 -23.17 3.31 33.27
CA ASP A 162 -24.21 3.68 34.21
C ASP A 162 -23.99 3.05 35.61
N GLU A 163 -23.60 1.77 35.66
CA GLU A 163 -23.33 1.11 36.94
C GLU A 163 -22.05 1.66 37.60
N LYS A 164 -20.99 1.90 36.83
CA LYS A 164 -19.79 2.56 37.34
C LYS A 164 -20.09 3.95 37.91
N ALA A 165 -20.88 4.74 37.17
CA ALA A 165 -21.27 6.09 37.61
C ALA A 165 -22.10 6.06 38.90
N LYS A 166 -23.06 5.11 39.05
CA LYS A 166 -23.85 4.93 40.29
C LYS A 166 -22.98 4.58 41.47
N LEU A 167 -21.92 3.82 41.27
CA LEU A 167 -21.01 3.36 42.32
C LEU A 167 -19.86 4.33 42.59
N GLY A 168 -19.63 5.31 41.73
CA GLY A 168 -18.52 6.28 41.80
C GLY A 168 -17.19 5.67 41.44
N HIS A 169 -17.19 4.66 40.55
CA HIS A 169 -16.00 4.04 39.98
C HIS A 169 -15.64 4.63 38.60
N GLU A 170 -14.35 4.71 38.29
CA GLU A 170 -13.85 5.15 36.99
C GLU A 170 -13.33 3.97 36.15
N LEU A 171 -12.76 2.95 36.82
CA LEU A 171 -12.11 1.83 36.17
C LEU A 171 -12.85 0.51 36.43
N ASP A 172 -12.88 -0.36 35.45
CA ASP A 172 -13.42 -1.72 35.54
C ASP A 172 -12.76 -2.53 36.69
N THR A 173 -11.50 -2.22 37.00
CA THR A 173 -10.72 -2.89 38.05
C THR A 173 -11.19 -2.54 39.47
N GLU A 174 -12.01 -1.54 39.62
CA GLU A 174 -12.54 -1.09 40.90
C GLU A 174 -13.81 -1.83 41.33
N LEU A 175 -14.53 -2.46 40.35
CA LEU A 175 -15.73 -3.23 40.66
C LEU A 175 -15.39 -4.52 41.41
N SER A 176 -16.15 -4.78 42.45
CA SER A 176 -16.09 -6.03 43.25
C SER A 176 -16.74 -7.21 42.53
N ALA A 177 -16.55 -8.42 43.06
CA ALA A 177 -17.20 -9.62 42.55
C ALA A 177 -18.75 -9.54 42.56
N THR A 178 -19.31 -8.93 43.58
CA THR A 178 -20.78 -8.78 43.73
C THR A 178 -21.34 -7.77 42.71
N GLU A 179 -20.61 -6.68 42.45
CA GLU A 179 -20.97 -5.68 41.47
C GLU A 179 -20.92 -6.26 40.05
N TRP A 180 -19.87 -7.02 39.73
CA TRP A 180 -19.79 -7.77 38.46
C TRP A 180 -20.94 -8.78 38.30
N GLN A 181 -21.30 -9.49 39.36
CA GLN A 181 -22.45 -10.40 39.34
C GLN A 181 -23.76 -9.65 39.03
N HIS A 182 -23.91 -8.44 39.54
CA HIS A 182 -25.04 -7.58 39.21
C HIS A 182 -25.04 -7.18 37.74
N VAL A 183 -23.92 -6.70 37.20
CA VAL A 183 -23.76 -6.34 35.80
C VAL A 183 -24.07 -7.54 34.88
N VAL A 184 -23.58 -8.75 35.20
CA VAL A 184 -23.91 -9.98 34.47
C VAL A 184 -25.42 -10.22 34.44
N SER A 185 -26.13 -9.96 35.53
CA SER A 185 -27.57 -10.13 35.60
C SER A 185 -28.32 -9.11 34.68
N LEU A 186 -27.81 -7.88 34.59
CA LEU A 186 -28.35 -6.86 33.70
C LEU A 186 -28.09 -7.21 32.22
N TYR A 187 -26.91 -7.68 31.88
CA TYR A 187 -26.56 -8.12 30.53
C TYR A 187 -27.45 -9.26 30.05
N LYS A 188 -27.71 -10.25 30.88
CA LYS A 188 -28.61 -11.37 30.55
C LYS A 188 -30.05 -10.91 30.35
N ARG A 189 -30.51 -9.94 31.14
CA ARG A 189 -31.84 -9.33 30.98
C ARG A 189 -31.93 -8.57 29.66
N LEU A 190 -30.91 -7.78 29.32
CA LEU A 190 -30.85 -7.07 28.05
C LEU A 190 -30.98 -8.04 26.88
N ILE A 191 -30.21 -9.15 26.89
CA ILE A 191 -30.31 -10.19 25.86
C ILE A 191 -31.72 -10.76 25.73
N GLU A 192 -32.37 -11.08 26.86
CA GLU A 192 -33.70 -11.62 26.87
C GLU A 192 -34.75 -10.62 26.39
N GLU A 193 -34.61 -9.35 26.74
CA GLU A 193 -35.50 -8.25 26.31
C GLU A 193 -35.37 -7.96 24.82
N GLU A 194 -34.11 -7.85 24.30
CA GLU A 194 -33.85 -7.47 22.91
C GLU A 194 -34.04 -8.63 21.92
N LEU A 195 -33.64 -9.85 22.29
CA LEU A 195 -33.64 -10.99 21.38
C LEU A 195 -34.77 -12.02 21.63
N GLY A 196 -35.51 -11.88 22.76
CA GLY A 196 -36.54 -12.82 23.14
C GLY A 196 -36.03 -14.23 23.49
N GLN A 197 -34.74 -14.40 23.76
CA GLN A 197 -34.09 -15.67 24.10
C GLN A 197 -33.07 -15.47 25.21
N GLN A 198 -32.86 -16.51 26.00
CA GLN A 198 -31.88 -16.47 27.09
C GLN A 198 -30.44 -16.70 26.57
N PHE A 199 -29.46 -16.14 27.28
CA PHE A 199 -28.06 -16.44 27.03
C PHE A 199 -27.77 -17.95 27.21
N PRO A 200 -27.12 -18.62 26.23
CA PRO A 200 -26.97 -20.08 26.25
C PRO A 200 -26.06 -20.55 27.38
N GLN A 201 -26.58 -21.43 28.23
CA GLN A 201 -25.88 -22.01 29.38
C GLN A 201 -25.12 -23.31 29.03
N ASN A 202 -25.43 -23.95 27.90
CA ASN A 202 -24.76 -25.18 27.47
C ASN A 202 -23.48 -24.88 26.74
N PRO A 203 -22.29 -25.32 27.22
CA PRO A 203 -21.01 -25.06 26.57
C PRO A 203 -20.89 -25.59 25.14
N GLU A 204 -21.52 -26.72 24.80
CA GLU A 204 -21.53 -27.22 23.41
C GLU A 204 -22.33 -26.29 22.47
N VAL A 205 -23.46 -25.76 22.93
CA VAL A 205 -24.22 -24.78 22.15
C VAL A 205 -23.39 -23.51 21.90
N GLN A 206 -22.69 -23.05 22.93
CA GLN A 206 -21.79 -21.91 22.83
C GLN A 206 -20.67 -22.18 21.82
N LEU A 207 -20.06 -23.38 21.85
CA LEU A 207 -18.97 -23.75 20.97
C LEU A 207 -19.39 -23.72 19.50
N TRP A 208 -20.51 -24.37 19.17
CA TRP A 208 -20.97 -24.44 17.79
C TRP A 208 -21.51 -23.09 17.28
N GLY A 209 -22.08 -22.29 18.16
CA GLY A 209 -22.43 -20.90 17.86
C GLY A 209 -21.19 -20.08 17.48
N ALA A 210 -20.11 -20.15 18.28
CA ALA A 210 -18.86 -19.43 18.03
C ALA A 210 -18.14 -19.89 16.74
N VAL A 211 -18.07 -21.22 16.50
CA VAL A 211 -17.48 -21.75 15.25
C VAL A 211 -18.27 -21.28 14.04
N GLY A 212 -19.61 -21.32 14.10
CA GLY A 212 -20.49 -20.83 13.04
C GLY A 212 -20.34 -19.34 12.78
N ALA A 213 -20.22 -18.52 13.84
CA ALA A 213 -19.99 -17.08 13.71
C ALA A 213 -18.64 -16.77 13.06
N VAL A 214 -17.56 -17.46 13.46
CA VAL A 214 -16.25 -17.30 12.82
C VAL A 214 -16.28 -17.68 11.35
N PHE A 215 -16.93 -18.76 10.95
CA PHE A 215 -17.12 -19.06 9.54
C PHE A 215 -17.92 -17.99 8.81
N SER A 216 -19.00 -17.50 9.43
CA SER A 216 -19.88 -16.48 8.85
C SER A 216 -19.16 -15.14 8.68
N SER A 217 -18.22 -14.81 9.58
CA SER A 217 -17.45 -13.57 9.51
C SER A 217 -16.62 -13.42 8.22
N TRP A 218 -16.28 -14.54 7.55
CA TRP A 218 -15.62 -14.51 6.24
C TRP A 218 -16.44 -13.76 5.19
N LYS A 219 -17.78 -13.81 5.26
CA LYS A 219 -18.71 -13.13 4.34
C LYS A 219 -19.33 -11.85 4.93
N SER A 220 -18.85 -11.36 6.05
CA SER A 220 -19.26 -10.05 6.58
C SER A 220 -18.92 -8.93 5.60
N ALA A 221 -19.67 -7.83 5.62
CA ALA A 221 -19.45 -6.69 4.72
C ALA A 221 -18.02 -6.16 4.81
N ARG A 222 -17.49 -5.98 6.05
CA ARG A 222 -16.12 -5.55 6.30
C ARG A 222 -15.06 -6.50 5.75
N ALA A 223 -15.26 -7.83 5.90
CA ALA A 223 -14.33 -8.83 5.38
C ALA A 223 -14.36 -8.90 3.84
N VAL A 224 -15.53 -8.75 3.23
CA VAL A 224 -15.68 -8.68 1.76
C VAL A 224 -14.96 -7.45 1.21
N THR A 225 -15.20 -6.27 1.79
CA THR A 225 -14.54 -5.04 1.37
C THR A 225 -13.01 -5.15 1.50
N TYR A 226 -12.52 -5.65 2.64
CA TYR A 226 -11.09 -5.84 2.85
C TYR A 226 -10.48 -6.79 1.80
N ARG A 227 -11.15 -7.92 1.52
CA ARG A 227 -10.67 -8.86 0.52
C ARG A 227 -10.62 -8.26 -0.89
N GLN A 228 -11.63 -7.47 -1.26
CA GLN A 228 -11.64 -6.76 -2.54
C GLN A 228 -10.49 -5.76 -2.67
N LEU A 229 -10.22 -4.99 -1.60
CA LEU A 229 -9.12 -4.01 -1.58
C LEU A 229 -7.73 -4.68 -1.65
N HIS A 230 -7.61 -5.91 -1.15
CA HIS A 230 -6.33 -6.63 -1.07
C HIS A 230 -6.24 -7.83 -2.02
N ASN A 231 -7.15 -7.95 -2.98
CA ASN A 231 -7.18 -9.03 -3.99
C ASN A 231 -7.12 -10.44 -3.36
N ILE A 232 -7.85 -10.65 -2.25
CA ILE A 232 -7.93 -11.94 -1.57
C ILE A 232 -9.12 -12.74 -2.12
N PRO A 233 -8.88 -13.94 -2.74
CA PRO A 233 -9.96 -14.74 -3.33
C PRO A 233 -11.01 -15.20 -2.30
N GLU A 234 -12.29 -15.08 -2.66
CA GLU A 234 -13.40 -15.51 -1.79
C GLU A 234 -13.35 -17.01 -1.46
N GLY A 235 -12.92 -17.84 -2.41
CA GLY A 235 -12.87 -19.30 -2.27
C GLY A 235 -11.84 -19.82 -1.26
N TRP A 236 -10.98 -18.97 -0.69
CA TRP A 236 -9.99 -19.41 0.30
C TRP A 236 -10.63 -19.82 1.63
N GLY A 237 -11.75 -19.22 2.02
CA GLY A 237 -12.36 -19.46 3.33
C GLY A 237 -11.47 -19.03 4.49
N THR A 238 -11.88 -19.38 5.71
CA THR A 238 -11.09 -19.17 6.93
C THR A 238 -10.98 -20.46 7.73
N ALA A 239 -9.80 -20.71 8.31
CA ALA A 239 -9.62 -21.72 9.34
C ALA A 239 -10.17 -21.18 10.69
N VAL A 240 -10.43 -22.08 11.63
CA VAL A 240 -10.85 -21.75 13.00
C VAL A 240 -9.90 -22.38 13.99
N ASN A 241 -9.34 -21.57 14.90
CA ASN A 241 -8.46 -22.03 15.95
C ASN A 241 -9.21 -22.09 17.27
N ILE A 242 -9.30 -23.26 17.89
CA ILE A 242 -9.87 -23.50 19.22
C ILE A 242 -8.70 -23.80 20.17
N GLN A 243 -8.51 -22.98 21.18
CA GLN A 243 -7.32 -23.04 22.03
C GLN A 243 -7.69 -22.86 23.51
N ALA A 244 -7.02 -23.55 24.41
CA ALA A 244 -7.18 -23.37 25.85
C ALA A 244 -6.87 -21.91 26.23
N MET A 245 -7.71 -21.32 27.05
CA MET A 245 -7.51 -19.97 27.57
C MET A 245 -6.36 -19.96 28.59
N VAL A 246 -5.58 -18.89 28.53
CA VAL A 246 -4.62 -18.47 29.56
C VAL A 246 -4.92 -17.01 29.91
N PHE A 247 -4.74 -16.63 31.17
CA PHE A 247 -5.31 -15.42 31.71
C PHE A 247 -4.26 -14.39 32.13
N GLY A 248 -4.18 -13.29 31.38
CA GLY A 248 -3.37 -12.13 31.75
C GLY A 248 -3.99 -11.23 32.81
N ASN A 249 -5.27 -11.43 33.11
CA ASN A 249 -6.02 -10.68 34.14
C ASN A 249 -6.22 -11.45 35.46
N LEU A 250 -5.31 -12.38 35.76
CA LEU A 250 -5.32 -13.18 37.01
C LEU A 250 -4.36 -12.57 38.04
N GLY A 251 -4.62 -11.31 38.42
CA GLY A 251 -3.86 -10.56 39.41
C GLY A 251 -2.53 -9.98 38.91
N ASN A 252 -1.77 -9.35 39.78
CA ASN A 252 -0.58 -8.56 39.44
C ASN A 252 0.64 -9.38 38.97
N SER A 253 0.63 -10.70 39.12
CA SER A 253 1.63 -11.61 38.57
C SER A 253 1.29 -12.09 37.16
N SER A 254 0.20 -11.58 36.62
CA SER A 254 -0.28 -11.91 35.28
C SER A 254 -0.31 -10.65 34.38
N ALA A 255 -0.09 -10.84 33.10
CA ALA A 255 -0.04 -9.74 32.12
C ALA A 255 -0.34 -10.28 30.72
N THR A 256 -0.61 -9.39 29.79
CA THR A 256 -0.69 -9.70 28.37
C THR A 256 0.03 -8.60 27.58
N GLY A 257 0.58 -8.94 26.41
CA GLY A 257 1.30 -7.96 25.63
C GLY A 257 1.57 -8.40 24.20
N VAL A 258 2.15 -7.47 23.46
CA VAL A 258 2.60 -7.63 22.08
C VAL A 258 4.05 -7.22 21.98
N ALA A 259 4.86 -8.03 21.30
CA ALA A 259 6.29 -7.80 21.12
C ALA A 259 6.68 -7.94 19.65
N PHE A 260 7.61 -7.09 19.23
CA PHE A 260 8.30 -7.18 17.95
C PHE A 260 9.77 -7.50 18.20
N THR A 261 10.32 -8.42 17.44
CA THR A 261 11.74 -8.79 17.59
C THR A 261 12.70 -7.67 17.18
N ARG A 262 12.22 -6.74 16.35
CA ARG A 262 12.90 -5.49 15.98
C ARG A 262 11.90 -4.34 15.99
N ASN A 263 12.37 -3.11 16.11
CA ASN A 263 11.49 -1.94 16.06
C ASN A 263 10.80 -1.83 14.67
N PRO A 264 9.46 -1.93 14.59
CA PRO A 264 8.73 -1.94 13.32
C PRO A 264 8.73 -0.59 12.59
N SER A 265 9.08 0.49 13.27
CA SER A 265 9.13 1.83 12.69
C SER A 265 10.53 2.21 12.22
N THR A 266 11.59 1.85 12.97
CA THR A 266 12.98 2.24 12.67
C THR A 266 13.81 1.10 12.08
N GLY A 267 13.44 -0.16 12.31
CA GLY A 267 14.20 -1.33 11.92
C GLY A 267 15.33 -1.71 12.88
N GLU A 268 15.52 -0.96 13.96
CA GLU A 268 16.57 -1.25 14.95
C GLU A 268 16.39 -2.64 15.57
N LYS A 269 17.50 -3.36 15.74
CA LYS A 269 17.55 -4.66 16.38
C LYS A 269 17.44 -4.51 17.88
N ALA A 270 16.23 -4.18 18.33
CA ALA A 270 15.87 -4.08 19.74
C ALA A 270 14.46 -4.62 19.92
N LEU A 271 14.27 -5.42 20.97
CA LEU A 271 12.93 -5.90 21.34
C LEU A 271 12.03 -4.68 21.60
N TYR A 272 10.92 -4.61 20.89
CA TYR A 272 10.00 -3.48 20.93
C TYR A 272 8.59 -4.00 21.23
N GLY A 273 7.83 -3.29 22.06
CA GLY A 273 6.44 -3.68 22.33
C GLY A 273 5.90 -3.15 23.64
N GLU A 274 4.69 -3.60 23.94
CA GLU A 274 3.87 -3.08 25.02
C GLU A 274 3.19 -4.23 25.77
N PHE A 275 2.92 -4.03 27.06
CA PHE A 275 2.18 -4.98 27.87
C PHE A 275 1.32 -4.28 28.92
N LEU A 276 0.30 -4.98 29.38
CA LEU A 276 -0.58 -4.54 30.48
C LEU A 276 -0.59 -5.60 31.58
N VAL A 277 -0.36 -5.16 32.81
CA VAL A 277 -0.51 -6.00 34.01
C VAL A 277 -1.99 -6.14 34.32
N ASN A 278 -2.39 -7.33 34.73
CA ASN A 278 -3.77 -7.67 35.11
C ASN A 278 -4.78 -7.24 34.02
N ALA A 279 -4.58 -7.76 32.79
CA ALA A 279 -5.36 -7.40 31.61
C ALA A 279 -5.52 -8.60 30.66
N GLN A 280 -6.58 -8.58 29.85
CA GLN A 280 -6.74 -9.50 28.72
C GLN A 280 -6.22 -8.87 27.42
N GLY A 281 -6.03 -9.69 26.36
CA GLY A 281 -5.50 -9.23 25.08
C GLY A 281 -6.28 -8.09 24.44
N GLU A 282 -7.59 -8.07 24.62
CA GLU A 282 -8.49 -7.01 24.15
C GLU A 282 -8.15 -5.65 24.74
N ASP A 283 -7.77 -5.60 26.02
CA ASP A 283 -7.44 -4.35 26.72
C ASP A 283 -6.21 -3.66 26.12
N VAL A 284 -5.28 -4.43 25.53
CA VAL A 284 -4.09 -3.90 24.83
C VAL A 284 -4.49 -3.31 23.48
N VAL A 285 -5.33 -4.02 22.73
CA VAL A 285 -5.74 -3.63 21.37
C VAL A 285 -6.73 -2.47 21.39
N ALA A 286 -7.67 -2.46 22.33
CA ALA A 286 -8.69 -1.43 22.47
C ALA A 286 -8.14 -0.07 22.99
N GLY A 287 -6.92 -0.06 23.55
CA GLY A 287 -6.31 1.18 24.04
C GLY A 287 -6.99 1.80 25.27
N ILE A 288 -7.83 1.04 25.98
CA ILE A 288 -8.59 1.49 27.15
C ILE A 288 -7.66 1.94 28.29
N ARG A 289 -6.49 1.31 28.40
CA ARG A 289 -5.46 1.60 29.39
C ARG A 289 -4.13 1.90 28.69
N THR A 290 -3.39 2.89 29.17
CA THR A 290 -2.03 3.16 28.67
C THR A 290 -1.11 1.99 29.01
N PRO A 291 -0.52 1.31 28.01
CA PRO A 291 0.35 0.17 28.26
C PRO A 291 1.72 0.57 28.81
N HIS A 292 2.44 -0.42 29.32
CA HIS A 292 3.83 -0.31 29.74
C HIS A 292 4.77 -0.77 28.63
N SER A 293 5.95 -0.17 28.52
CA SER A 293 7.00 -0.64 27.60
C SER A 293 7.57 -1.99 28.05
N ILE A 294 7.91 -2.87 27.11
CA ILE A 294 8.57 -4.15 27.41
C ILE A 294 9.98 -3.92 27.95
N THR A 295 10.78 -3.05 27.28
CA THR A 295 12.17 -2.78 27.64
C THR A 295 12.32 -1.48 28.44
N GLU A 296 13.39 -1.38 29.23
CA GLU A 296 13.71 -0.17 29.97
C GLU A 296 14.12 0.98 29.04
N ASP A 297 14.85 0.66 27.97
CA ASP A 297 15.22 1.65 26.95
C ASP A 297 13.98 2.24 26.24
N GLY A 298 13.00 1.38 25.93
CA GLY A 298 11.71 1.81 25.38
C GLY A 298 10.94 2.72 26.33
N ARG A 299 10.96 2.42 27.63
CA ARG A 299 10.36 3.25 28.67
C ARG A 299 11.01 4.63 28.76
N LEU A 300 12.33 4.67 28.76
CA LEU A 300 13.08 5.93 28.82
C LEU A 300 12.84 6.78 27.57
N SER A 301 12.82 6.14 26.40
CA SER A 301 12.59 6.83 25.11
C SER A 301 11.17 7.40 24.98
N SER A 302 10.17 6.72 25.54
CA SER A 302 8.77 7.20 25.56
C SER A 302 8.48 8.19 26.69
N GLY A 303 9.41 8.39 27.66
CA GLY A 303 9.20 9.23 28.83
C GLY A 303 8.13 8.70 29.80
N SER A 304 7.84 7.40 29.77
CA SER A 304 6.81 6.78 30.61
C SER A 304 7.28 6.62 32.06
N ASP A 305 6.42 7.02 33.00
CA ASP A 305 6.66 6.80 34.43
C ASP A 305 6.35 5.35 34.88
N LYS A 306 5.67 4.58 34.03
CA LYS A 306 5.30 3.19 34.33
C LYS A 306 6.53 2.27 34.19
N PRO A 307 6.78 1.36 35.15
CA PRO A 307 7.92 0.45 35.06
C PRO A 307 7.78 -0.50 33.86
N SER A 308 8.90 -0.83 33.22
CA SER A 308 8.97 -1.77 32.11
C SER A 308 8.74 -3.22 32.55
N MET A 309 8.41 -4.12 31.59
CA MET A 309 8.35 -5.57 31.84
C MET A 309 9.69 -6.10 32.35
N GLU A 310 10.80 -5.61 31.78
CA GLU A 310 12.16 -5.96 32.19
C GLU A 310 12.38 -5.79 33.72
N LYS A 311 11.77 -4.76 34.32
CA LYS A 311 11.83 -4.50 35.76
C LYS A 311 10.76 -5.24 36.57
N LEU A 312 9.51 -5.30 36.04
CA LEU A 312 8.39 -5.89 36.78
C LEU A 312 8.40 -7.42 36.78
N MET A 313 8.76 -8.02 35.65
CA MET A 313 8.67 -9.47 35.43
C MET A 313 9.95 -9.99 34.74
N PRO A 314 11.13 -9.88 35.40
CA PRO A 314 12.43 -10.13 34.80
C PRO A 314 12.64 -11.55 34.26
N GLU A 315 12.00 -12.56 34.88
CA GLU A 315 12.08 -13.94 34.42
C GLU A 315 11.30 -14.14 33.10
N ALA A 316 10.07 -13.69 33.06
CA ALA A 316 9.25 -13.74 31.84
C ALA A 316 9.86 -12.88 30.70
N PHE A 317 10.46 -11.72 31.02
CA PHE A 317 11.19 -10.92 30.06
C PHE A 317 12.38 -11.65 29.44
N ARG A 318 13.20 -12.32 30.26
CA ARG A 318 14.35 -13.12 29.76
C ARG A 318 13.89 -14.26 28.85
N GLU A 319 12.80 -14.95 29.25
CA GLU A 319 12.22 -16.03 28.46
C GLU A 319 11.66 -15.50 27.13
N LEU A 320 10.91 -14.40 27.16
CA LEU A 320 10.39 -13.72 25.96
C LEU A 320 11.52 -13.34 25.00
N THR A 321 12.59 -12.73 25.53
CA THR A 321 13.76 -12.31 24.72
C THR A 321 14.42 -13.52 24.03
N ARG A 322 14.58 -14.65 24.74
CA ARG A 322 15.11 -15.90 24.17
C ARG A 322 14.19 -16.41 23.04
N ILE A 323 12.89 -16.48 23.29
CA ILE A 323 11.91 -16.95 22.30
C ILE A 323 11.87 -16.03 21.08
N CYS A 324 11.90 -14.71 21.26
CA CYS A 324 11.96 -13.75 20.17
C CYS A 324 13.18 -13.97 19.27
N THR A 325 14.35 -14.21 19.86
CA THR A 325 15.57 -14.52 19.11
C THR A 325 15.45 -15.83 18.34
N GLU A 326 14.90 -16.88 18.96
CA GLU A 326 14.69 -18.18 18.33
C GLU A 326 13.72 -18.11 17.15
N LEU A 327 12.60 -17.43 17.32
CA LEU A 327 11.59 -17.24 16.26
C LEU A 327 12.13 -16.40 15.09
N GLU A 328 12.87 -15.31 15.36
CA GLU A 328 13.49 -14.51 14.31
C GLU A 328 14.46 -15.32 13.46
N MET A 329 15.29 -16.15 14.10
CA MET A 329 16.24 -17.02 13.38
C MET A 329 15.53 -18.14 12.64
N HIS A 330 14.47 -18.74 13.21
CA HIS A 330 13.71 -19.81 12.58
C HIS A 330 12.96 -19.33 11.33
N TYR A 331 12.22 -18.24 11.43
CA TYR A 331 11.49 -17.66 10.31
C TYR A 331 12.36 -16.81 9.38
N ARG A 332 13.60 -16.54 9.80
CA ARG A 332 14.55 -15.69 9.06
C ARG A 332 13.99 -14.31 8.76
N ASP A 333 13.05 -13.80 9.59
CA ASP A 333 12.40 -12.51 9.45
C ASP A 333 11.96 -11.98 10.82
N MET A 334 11.81 -10.64 10.94
CA MET A 334 11.28 -10.06 12.17
C MET A 334 9.87 -10.57 12.45
N GLN A 335 9.62 -10.85 13.72
CA GLN A 335 8.34 -11.40 14.18
C GLN A 335 7.54 -10.39 15.01
N ASP A 336 6.24 -10.43 14.83
CA ASP A 336 5.20 -9.80 15.63
C ASP A 336 4.56 -10.91 16.47
N ILE A 337 4.59 -10.76 17.78
CA ILE A 337 4.34 -11.81 18.76
C ILE A 337 3.27 -11.34 19.75
N GLU A 338 2.23 -12.14 19.93
CA GLU A 338 1.26 -11.98 21.01
C GLU A 338 1.58 -12.97 22.14
N PHE A 339 1.64 -12.48 23.37
CA PHE A 339 1.95 -13.31 24.53
C PHE A 339 1.08 -12.98 25.74
N THR A 340 0.94 -13.95 26.63
CA THR A 340 0.29 -13.78 27.93
C THR A 340 1.17 -14.37 29.03
N ILE A 341 1.23 -13.71 30.18
CA ILE A 341 1.86 -14.21 31.39
C ILE A 341 0.73 -14.54 32.36
N GLU A 342 0.62 -15.81 32.74
CA GLU A 342 -0.31 -16.27 33.73
C GLU A 342 0.45 -16.71 34.99
N ARG A 343 0.28 -15.98 36.09
CA ARG A 343 0.97 -16.28 37.36
C ARG A 343 2.50 -16.47 37.19
N GLY A 344 3.11 -15.58 36.43
CA GLY A 344 4.55 -15.58 36.17
C GLY A 344 5.01 -16.53 35.04
N LYS A 345 4.15 -17.42 34.52
CA LYS A 345 4.46 -18.30 33.39
C LYS A 345 4.12 -17.64 32.07
N LEU A 346 5.09 -17.57 31.16
CA LEU A 346 4.91 -17.04 29.80
C LEU A 346 4.21 -18.06 28.91
N TRP A 347 3.30 -17.55 28.05
CA TRP A 347 2.61 -18.30 27.02
C TRP A 347 2.62 -17.53 25.70
N MET A 348 2.91 -18.23 24.61
CA MET A 348 2.90 -17.68 23.25
C MET A 348 1.54 -17.92 22.62
N LEU A 349 0.86 -16.85 22.18
CA LEU A 349 -0.49 -16.92 21.62
C LEU A 349 -0.51 -16.80 20.09
N GLN A 350 0.47 -16.11 19.52
CA GLN A 350 0.58 -15.92 18.08
C GLN A 350 2.00 -15.45 17.74
N THR A 351 2.49 -15.86 16.57
CA THR A 351 3.61 -15.22 15.87
C THR A 351 3.24 -15.01 14.40
N ARG A 352 3.78 -13.97 13.81
CA ARG A 352 3.65 -13.67 12.39
C ARG A 352 4.78 -12.76 11.93
N SER A 353 5.04 -12.71 10.62
CA SER A 353 5.93 -11.68 10.06
C SER A 353 5.45 -10.29 10.46
N GLY A 354 6.32 -9.52 11.06
CA GLY A 354 5.99 -8.19 11.60
C GLY A 354 5.69 -7.20 10.47
N LYS A 355 4.51 -6.57 10.54
CA LYS A 355 4.22 -5.40 9.70
C LYS A 355 5.14 -4.26 10.12
N ARG A 356 5.73 -3.59 9.14
CA ARG A 356 6.79 -2.60 9.36
C ARG A 356 6.73 -1.50 8.30
N SER A 357 7.29 -0.35 8.63
CA SER A 357 7.48 0.72 7.66
C SER A 357 8.48 0.31 6.57
N THR A 358 8.41 0.95 5.41
CA THR A 358 9.35 0.68 4.32
C THR A 358 10.80 0.94 4.72
N ARG A 359 11.04 2.00 5.50
CA ARG A 359 12.37 2.30 6.05
C ARG A 359 12.87 1.18 6.97
N ALA A 360 12.02 0.72 7.87
CA ALA A 360 12.35 -0.41 8.73
C ALA A 360 12.58 -1.71 7.93
N ALA A 361 11.76 -1.97 6.90
CA ALA A 361 11.92 -3.13 6.04
C ALA A 361 13.30 -3.17 5.38
N MET A 362 13.76 -2.04 4.85
CA MET A 362 15.09 -1.94 4.24
C MET A 362 16.21 -2.13 5.26
N LYS A 363 16.14 -1.42 6.38
CA LYS A 363 17.14 -1.59 7.44
C LYS A 363 17.21 -3.03 7.94
N ILE A 364 16.08 -3.66 8.20
CA ILE A 364 16.00 -5.05 8.65
C ILE A 364 16.60 -6.00 7.60
N ALA A 365 16.26 -5.81 6.31
CA ALA A 365 16.79 -6.62 5.23
C ALA A 365 18.32 -6.50 5.14
N VAL A 366 18.84 -5.27 5.22
CA VAL A 366 20.29 -4.99 5.20
C VAL A 366 20.98 -5.60 6.42
N ASP A 367 20.46 -5.37 7.62
CA ASP A 367 21.02 -5.94 8.86
C ASP A 367 21.06 -7.46 8.82
N MET A 368 19.99 -8.11 8.31
CA MET A 368 19.91 -9.57 8.20
C MET A 368 20.88 -10.15 7.17
N VAL A 369 21.22 -9.42 6.12
CA VAL A 369 22.32 -9.80 5.21
C VAL A 369 23.67 -9.71 5.92
N ASP A 370 23.93 -8.62 6.64
CA ASP A 370 25.15 -8.44 7.42
C ASP A 370 25.32 -9.51 8.51
N GLU A 371 24.21 -9.92 9.13
CA GLU A 371 24.12 -11.01 10.09
C GLU A 371 24.20 -12.41 9.44
N LYS A 372 24.21 -12.49 8.11
CA LYS A 372 24.23 -13.74 7.32
C LYS A 372 23.01 -14.64 7.54
N VAL A 373 21.89 -14.06 7.88
CA VAL A 373 20.60 -14.75 8.04
C VAL A 373 19.93 -14.95 6.68
N ILE A 374 20.08 -13.97 5.77
CA ILE A 374 19.51 -14.00 4.41
C ILE A 374 20.56 -13.58 3.39
N THR A 375 20.29 -13.88 2.10
CA THR A 375 21.13 -13.43 0.97
C THR A 375 20.75 -12.03 0.49
N GLU A 376 21.57 -11.42 -0.38
CA GLU A 376 21.27 -10.14 -1.01
C GLU A 376 20.01 -10.25 -1.89
N GLU A 377 19.84 -11.35 -2.60
CA GLU A 377 18.67 -11.61 -3.45
C GLU A 377 17.39 -11.74 -2.59
N GLU A 378 17.46 -12.50 -1.48
CA GLU A 378 16.33 -12.60 -0.55
C GLU A 378 15.97 -11.23 0.04
N ALA A 379 16.96 -10.39 0.34
CA ALA A 379 16.73 -9.02 0.83
C ALA A 379 16.01 -8.16 -0.21
N VAL A 380 16.42 -8.23 -1.48
CA VAL A 380 15.77 -7.52 -2.60
C VAL A 380 14.32 -7.98 -2.74
N LEU A 381 14.04 -9.29 -2.66
CA LEU A 381 12.67 -9.83 -2.78
C LEU A 381 11.73 -9.44 -1.63
N ARG A 382 12.27 -9.09 -0.46
CA ARG A 382 11.45 -8.73 0.73
C ARG A 382 10.92 -7.31 0.71
N ILE A 383 11.44 -6.45 -0.15
CA ILE A 383 10.99 -5.06 -0.24
C ILE A 383 9.87 -4.98 -1.26
N GLU A 384 8.72 -4.51 -0.85
CA GLU A 384 7.61 -4.23 -1.77
C GLU A 384 7.96 -3.00 -2.64
N PRO A 385 8.06 -3.13 -3.98
CA PRO A 385 8.50 -2.02 -4.83
C PRO A 385 7.61 -0.78 -4.72
N SER A 386 6.29 -0.95 -4.67
CA SER A 386 5.33 0.15 -4.54
C SER A 386 5.51 0.93 -3.23
N SER A 387 6.02 0.28 -2.18
CA SER A 387 6.26 0.93 -0.90
C SER A 387 7.41 1.94 -0.92
N LEU A 388 8.32 1.86 -1.91
CA LEU A 388 9.43 2.82 -2.05
C LEU A 388 8.95 4.25 -2.30
N ASP A 389 7.77 4.41 -2.87
CA ASP A 389 7.18 5.73 -3.11
C ASP A 389 7.14 6.60 -1.84
N GLN A 390 6.93 5.96 -0.69
CA GLN A 390 6.90 6.61 0.62
C GLN A 390 8.24 7.20 1.08
N LEU A 391 9.36 6.64 0.61
CA LEU A 391 10.70 7.11 0.97
C LEU A 391 11.17 8.28 0.10
N LEU A 392 10.43 8.53 -0.97
CA LEU A 392 10.69 9.60 -1.90
C LEU A 392 9.95 10.88 -1.50
N HIS A 393 9.12 10.81 -0.43
CA HIS A 393 8.36 11.94 0.09
C HIS A 393 9.14 12.75 1.13
N PRO A 394 8.83 14.05 1.26
CA PRO A 394 9.60 14.98 2.09
C PRO A 394 9.58 14.63 3.58
N THR A 395 10.67 14.86 4.26
CA THR A 395 10.75 14.94 5.72
C THR A 395 10.86 16.40 6.18
N ILE A 396 10.51 16.71 7.43
CA ILE A 396 10.59 18.07 7.95
C ILE A 396 12.05 18.53 8.00
N ASP A 397 12.34 19.73 7.49
CA ASP A 397 13.68 20.33 7.61
C ASP A 397 14.01 20.57 9.10
N PRO A 398 15.04 19.91 9.65
CA PRO A 398 15.42 20.04 11.06
C PRO A 398 15.86 21.45 11.46
N ARG A 399 16.20 22.31 10.48
CA ARG A 399 16.68 23.68 10.71
C ARG A 399 15.53 24.67 10.93
N VAL A 400 14.30 24.27 10.65
CA VAL A 400 13.15 25.19 10.75
C VAL A 400 12.63 25.25 12.17
N ASN A 401 12.38 26.46 12.64
CA ASN A 401 11.71 26.68 13.92
C ASN A 401 10.24 26.25 13.80
N ARG A 402 9.82 25.26 14.59
CA ARG A 402 8.52 24.62 14.49
C ARG A 402 7.74 24.75 15.79
N GLN A 403 6.45 25.06 15.68
CA GLN A 403 5.55 25.12 16.82
C GLN A 403 4.87 23.77 17.02
N VAL A 404 5.35 23.00 18.00
CA VAL A 404 4.70 21.75 18.39
C VAL A 404 3.43 22.07 19.17
N ILE A 405 2.30 21.54 18.72
CA ILE A 405 0.97 21.71 19.32
C ILE A 405 0.43 20.42 19.96
N GLY A 406 1.11 19.32 19.74
CA GLY A 406 0.80 18.03 20.33
C GLY A 406 1.89 17.01 20.07
N THR A 407 1.91 15.96 20.89
CA THR A 407 2.81 14.82 20.75
C THR A 407 2.06 13.52 20.95
N GLY A 408 2.44 12.51 20.21
CA GLY A 408 1.91 11.14 20.30
C GLY A 408 3.00 10.13 19.98
N LEU A 409 2.62 8.91 19.68
CA LEU A 409 3.52 7.84 19.32
C LEU A 409 3.81 7.88 17.81
N PRO A 410 5.07 7.67 17.37
CA PRO A 410 5.46 7.66 15.97
C PRO A 410 5.04 6.34 15.30
N ALA A 411 3.79 6.28 14.84
CA ALA A 411 3.17 5.04 14.37
C ALA A 411 3.57 4.65 12.94
N SER A 412 3.69 5.64 12.05
CA SER A 412 4.18 5.44 10.68
C SER A 412 5.03 6.65 10.29
N PRO A 413 6.28 6.43 9.84
CA PRO A 413 7.23 7.52 9.60
C PRO A 413 6.85 8.36 8.37
N GLY A 414 7.48 9.54 8.28
CA GLY A 414 7.23 10.54 7.26
C GLY A 414 6.54 11.77 7.83
N ALA A 415 6.52 12.85 7.05
CA ALA A 415 5.81 14.07 7.41
C ALA A 415 4.75 14.39 6.37
N ALA A 416 3.61 14.84 6.82
CA ALA A 416 2.50 15.24 5.97
C ALA A 416 1.89 16.55 6.43
N THR A 417 1.57 17.41 5.46
CA THR A 417 0.85 18.67 5.69
C THR A 417 -0.48 18.64 4.99
N GLY A 418 -1.53 19.05 5.66
CA GLY A 418 -2.86 19.12 5.07
C GLY A 418 -3.86 19.85 5.95
N ALA A 419 -5.04 20.10 5.37
CA ALA A 419 -6.17 20.66 6.07
C ALA A 419 -6.81 19.60 6.99
N ILE A 420 -7.27 20.02 8.16
CA ILE A 420 -7.92 19.12 9.12
C ILE A 420 -9.27 18.66 8.59
N VAL A 421 -9.51 17.33 8.60
CA VAL A 421 -10.82 16.69 8.41
C VAL A 421 -11.08 15.70 9.53
N PHE A 422 -12.35 15.46 9.88
CA PHE A 422 -12.75 14.66 11.03
C PHE A 422 -13.43 13.34 10.66
N THR A 423 -13.82 13.15 9.40
CA THR A 423 -14.46 11.90 8.95
C THR A 423 -13.74 11.32 7.73
N ALA A 424 -13.94 10.02 7.53
CA ALA A 424 -13.37 9.31 6.37
C ALA A 424 -13.95 9.82 5.05
N GLU A 425 -15.24 10.14 5.03
CA GLU A 425 -15.95 10.67 3.88
C GLU A 425 -15.39 12.04 3.44
N GLU A 426 -15.12 12.93 4.41
CA GLU A 426 -14.49 14.22 4.15
C GLU A 426 -13.11 14.10 3.54
N ALA A 427 -12.34 13.07 3.94
CA ALA A 427 -11.02 12.83 3.35
C ALA A 427 -11.13 12.39 1.89
N VAL A 428 -12.07 11.49 1.58
CA VAL A 428 -12.33 11.04 0.19
C VAL A 428 -12.82 12.17 -0.70
N GLU A 429 -13.73 13.02 -0.20
CA GLU A 429 -14.20 14.19 -0.94
C GLU A 429 -13.05 15.18 -1.23
N ALA A 430 -12.19 15.41 -0.25
CA ALA A 430 -11.04 16.31 -0.41
C ALA A 430 -10.01 15.77 -1.42
N GLU A 431 -9.74 14.47 -1.43
CA GLU A 431 -8.88 13.82 -2.42
C GLU A 431 -9.44 13.99 -3.84
N ALA A 432 -10.74 13.76 -4.02
CA ALA A 432 -11.41 13.94 -5.30
C ALA A 432 -11.33 15.40 -5.84
N GLU A 433 -11.21 16.38 -4.93
CA GLU A 433 -11.00 17.81 -5.26
C GLU A 433 -9.51 18.19 -5.37
N GLY A 434 -8.58 17.24 -5.21
CA GLY A 434 -7.14 17.47 -5.22
C GLY A 434 -6.61 18.24 -4.01
N ARG A 435 -7.35 18.26 -2.89
CA ARG A 435 -6.96 18.94 -1.65
C ARG A 435 -6.25 17.99 -0.69
N LYS A 436 -5.11 18.40 -0.17
CA LYS A 436 -4.34 17.66 0.83
C LYS A 436 -4.97 17.78 2.21
N VAL A 437 -5.23 16.65 2.87
CA VAL A 437 -5.89 16.61 4.17
C VAL A 437 -5.18 15.71 5.17
N ILE A 438 -5.35 16.02 6.46
CA ILE A 438 -4.97 15.16 7.58
C ILE A 438 -6.26 14.68 8.25
N LEU A 439 -6.43 13.34 8.30
CA LEU A 439 -7.57 12.70 8.94
C LEU A 439 -7.36 12.65 10.46
N LEU A 440 -8.24 13.32 11.21
CA LEU A 440 -8.23 13.38 12.67
C LEU A 440 -9.34 12.48 13.24
N ARG A 441 -8.95 11.51 14.07
CA ARG A 441 -9.90 10.63 14.77
C ARG A 441 -9.53 10.53 16.25
N VAL A 442 -10.49 10.23 17.11
CA VAL A 442 -10.20 9.81 18.49
C VAL A 442 -9.44 8.49 18.43
N GLU A 443 -9.98 7.53 17.71
CA GLU A 443 -9.40 6.25 17.30
C GLU A 443 -9.99 5.87 15.94
N THR A 444 -9.31 5.07 15.16
CA THR A 444 -9.84 4.59 13.86
C THR A 444 -10.45 3.21 14.01
N SER A 445 -11.51 2.97 13.28
CA SER A 445 -12.16 1.67 13.13
C SER A 445 -11.85 1.08 11.73
N PRO A 446 -12.12 -0.21 11.50
CA PRO A 446 -12.00 -0.82 10.17
C PRO A 446 -12.83 -0.13 9.08
N GLU A 447 -13.87 0.60 9.46
CA GLU A 447 -14.73 1.35 8.54
C GLU A 447 -14.05 2.62 8.00
N ASP A 448 -13.06 3.16 8.72
CA ASP A 448 -12.34 4.36 8.32
C ASP A 448 -11.29 4.11 7.22
N ILE A 449 -11.06 2.86 6.78
CA ILE A 449 -9.94 2.47 5.93
C ILE A 449 -9.86 3.25 4.61
N HIS A 450 -10.99 3.57 3.99
CA HIS A 450 -11.05 4.33 2.74
C HIS A 450 -10.67 5.80 2.93
N GLY A 451 -11.08 6.43 4.06
CA GLY A 451 -10.66 7.79 4.40
C GLY A 451 -9.20 7.87 4.84
N MET A 452 -8.70 6.79 5.47
CA MET A 452 -7.28 6.68 5.80
C MET A 452 -6.41 6.62 4.55
N HIS A 453 -6.90 5.99 3.47
CA HIS A 453 -6.18 5.91 2.20
C HIS A 453 -6.16 7.26 1.46
N ALA A 454 -7.26 8.01 1.54
CA ALA A 454 -7.42 9.30 0.88
C ALA A 454 -6.65 10.45 1.58
N ALA A 455 -6.25 10.28 2.84
CA ALA A 455 -5.56 11.30 3.61
C ALA A 455 -4.04 11.28 3.39
N GLU A 456 -3.40 12.45 3.35
CA GLU A 456 -1.93 12.58 3.35
C GLU A 456 -1.29 12.13 4.67
N GLY A 457 -2.07 12.12 5.76
CA GLY A 457 -1.62 11.69 7.06
C GLY A 457 -2.76 11.46 8.06
N ILE A 458 -2.46 10.71 9.12
CA ILE A 458 -3.45 10.27 10.12
C ILE A 458 -2.99 10.69 11.52
N LEU A 459 -3.90 11.27 12.27
CA LEU A 459 -3.68 11.65 13.66
C LEU A 459 -4.79 11.08 14.54
N THR A 460 -4.42 10.28 15.56
CA THR A 460 -5.38 9.83 16.57
C THR A 460 -4.98 10.30 17.98
N THR A 461 -5.98 10.61 18.80
CA THR A 461 -5.74 11.04 20.19
C THR A 461 -5.64 9.88 21.17
N ARG A 462 -6.10 8.70 20.78
CA ARG A 462 -6.00 7.43 21.53
C ARG A 462 -5.32 6.35 20.70
N GLY A 463 -4.94 5.26 21.34
CA GLY A 463 -4.32 4.09 20.72
C GLY A 463 -2.81 4.05 20.92
N GLY A 464 -2.25 2.86 20.87
CA GLY A 464 -0.81 2.56 20.94
C GLY A 464 -0.26 2.18 19.56
N MET A 465 1.00 1.75 19.53
CA MET A 465 1.71 1.32 18.31
C MET A 465 1.11 0.07 17.66
N THR A 466 0.23 -0.61 18.35
CA THR A 466 -0.49 -1.83 17.89
C THR A 466 -1.95 -1.56 17.58
N SER A 467 -2.42 -0.31 17.72
CA SER A 467 -3.79 0.09 17.39
C SER A 467 -4.09 -0.05 15.89
N HIS A 468 -5.36 -0.09 15.55
CA HIS A 468 -5.82 -0.18 14.15
C HIS A 468 -5.21 0.93 13.27
N ALA A 469 -5.24 2.18 13.74
CA ALA A 469 -4.62 3.32 13.04
C ALA A 469 -3.15 3.07 12.72
N ALA A 470 -2.36 2.63 13.72
CA ALA A 470 -0.94 2.40 13.58
C ALA A 470 -0.60 1.26 12.60
N VAL A 471 -1.34 0.15 12.70
CA VAL A 471 -1.10 -1.03 11.86
C VAL A 471 -1.47 -0.76 10.41
N VAL A 472 -2.62 -0.14 10.19
CA VAL A 472 -3.12 0.16 8.83
C VAL A 472 -2.30 1.25 8.17
N ALA A 473 -2.02 2.36 8.86
CA ALA A 473 -1.19 3.45 8.33
C ALA A 473 0.21 2.96 7.92
N ARG A 474 0.86 2.10 8.74
CA ARG A 474 2.13 1.48 8.37
C ARG A 474 2.01 0.59 7.14
N GLY A 475 0.92 -0.17 7.03
CA GLY A 475 0.66 -1.00 5.85
C GLY A 475 0.46 -0.18 4.58
N MET A 476 -0.12 1.01 4.68
CA MET A 476 -0.34 1.96 3.58
C MET A 476 0.84 2.92 3.38
N GLY A 477 1.72 3.09 4.38
CA GLY A 477 2.83 4.02 4.41
C GLY A 477 2.46 5.48 4.53
N ILE A 478 1.31 5.73 5.05
CA ILE A 478 0.83 7.09 5.30
C ILE A 478 1.43 7.54 6.64
N PRO A 479 2.02 8.74 6.74
CA PRO A 479 2.49 9.30 8.00
C PRO A 479 1.41 9.26 9.07
N CYS A 480 1.73 8.71 10.25
CA CYS A 480 0.74 8.53 11.29
C CYS A 480 1.30 8.81 12.69
N VAL A 481 0.54 9.58 13.45
CA VAL A 481 0.78 9.83 14.88
C VAL A 481 -0.44 9.30 15.65
N VAL A 482 -0.21 8.40 16.61
CA VAL A 482 -1.29 7.82 17.43
C VAL A 482 -1.10 8.17 18.91
N GLY A 483 -2.19 8.08 19.67
CA GLY A 483 -2.14 8.30 21.12
C GLY A 483 -1.69 9.71 21.50
N ALA A 484 -2.06 10.72 20.72
CA ALA A 484 -1.74 12.12 21.00
C ALA A 484 -2.60 12.64 22.18
N GLY A 485 -2.43 12.04 23.38
CA GLY A 485 -3.23 12.32 24.58
C GLY A 485 -3.09 13.75 25.12
N THR A 486 -2.09 14.51 24.66
CA THR A 486 -1.96 15.95 24.93
C THR A 486 -2.95 16.79 24.10
N MET A 487 -3.64 16.18 23.16
CA MET A 487 -4.64 16.79 22.27
C MET A 487 -6.03 16.21 22.53
N ARG A 488 -7.05 17.02 22.25
CA ARG A 488 -8.44 16.59 22.37
C ARG A 488 -9.22 16.96 21.10
N ILE A 489 -9.93 15.99 20.56
CA ILE A 489 -10.85 16.17 19.45
C ILE A 489 -12.25 16.44 20.01
N ASP A 490 -12.83 17.56 19.62
CA ASP A 490 -14.25 17.90 19.84
C ASP A 490 -15.00 17.70 18.50
N GLN A 491 -15.47 16.49 18.28
CA GLN A 491 -16.15 16.11 17.05
C GLN A 491 -17.44 16.92 16.80
N ARG A 492 -18.18 17.28 17.85
CA ARG A 492 -19.44 18.03 17.72
C ARG A 492 -19.24 19.43 17.19
N ASN A 493 -18.12 20.08 17.55
CA ASN A 493 -17.81 21.43 17.14
C ASN A 493 -16.71 21.47 16.06
N GLU A 494 -16.30 20.33 15.52
CA GLU A 494 -15.23 20.17 14.51
C GLU A 494 -13.97 20.95 14.92
N ARG A 495 -13.44 20.67 16.12
CA ARG A 495 -12.28 21.37 16.68
C ARG A 495 -11.23 20.39 17.20
N LEU A 496 -9.97 20.79 17.01
CA LEU A 496 -8.81 20.15 17.62
C LEU A 496 -8.24 21.09 18.70
N LEU A 497 -8.19 20.64 19.93
CA LEU A 497 -7.62 21.34 21.07
C LEU A 497 -6.21 20.77 21.29
N GLY A 498 -5.20 21.59 21.11
CA GLY A 498 -3.80 21.25 21.33
C GLY A 498 -3.15 22.13 22.38
N ILE A 499 -1.84 22.01 22.58
CA ILE A 499 -1.08 22.79 23.56
C ILE A 499 -1.10 24.28 23.15
N GLY A 500 -1.91 25.05 23.84
CA GLY A 500 -2.02 26.49 23.64
C GLY A 500 -2.72 26.95 22.35
N VAL A 501 -3.39 26.03 21.62
CA VAL A 501 -4.10 26.32 20.38
C VAL A 501 -5.45 25.62 20.29
N THR A 502 -6.37 26.24 19.58
CA THR A 502 -7.63 25.60 19.13
C THR A 502 -7.70 25.76 17.63
N LEU A 503 -7.79 24.66 16.90
CA LEU A 503 -7.89 24.60 15.46
C LEU A 503 -9.26 24.07 15.04
N LYS A 504 -9.70 24.45 13.84
CA LYS A 504 -10.98 24.06 13.26
C LYS A 504 -10.76 23.23 12.02
N LYS A 505 -11.82 22.59 11.55
CA LYS A 505 -11.87 21.98 10.23
C LYS A 505 -11.37 22.94 9.15
N GLY A 506 -10.48 22.44 8.29
CA GLY A 506 -9.84 23.20 7.21
C GLY A 506 -8.58 23.97 7.63
N ASP A 507 -8.29 24.13 8.93
CA ASP A 507 -7.00 24.69 9.36
C ASP A 507 -5.84 23.74 8.97
N ILE A 508 -4.70 24.33 8.60
CA ILE A 508 -3.55 23.55 8.16
C ILE A 508 -2.73 23.09 9.36
N ILE A 509 -2.36 21.82 9.37
CA ILE A 509 -1.39 21.24 10.30
C ILE A 509 -0.36 20.39 9.52
N THR A 510 0.79 20.21 10.16
CA THR A 510 1.79 19.23 9.72
C THR A 510 1.96 18.17 10.79
N ILE A 511 1.97 16.91 10.42
CA ILE A 511 2.32 15.81 11.32
C ILE A 511 3.69 15.25 10.95
N ASP A 512 4.47 14.91 11.98
CA ASP A 512 5.74 14.19 11.84
C ASP A 512 5.55 12.79 12.45
N GLY A 513 5.23 11.85 11.60
CA GLY A 513 5.04 10.46 12.00
C GLY A 513 6.34 9.77 12.43
N SER A 514 7.50 10.35 12.10
CA SER A 514 8.80 9.83 12.55
C SER A 514 9.14 10.25 13.98
N ALA A 515 8.78 11.48 14.34
CA ALA A 515 9.03 12.04 15.67
C ALA A 515 7.81 11.98 16.60
N GLY A 516 6.64 11.59 16.09
CA GLY A 516 5.38 11.60 16.85
C GLY A 516 4.91 13.01 17.21
N GLN A 517 5.19 14.01 16.37
CA GLN A 517 4.88 15.41 16.63
C GLN A 517 3.74 15.91 15.74
N VAL A 518 2.93 16.82 16.30
CA VAL A 518 1.92 17.58 15.56
C VAL A 518 2.32 19.04 15.60
N LEU A 519 2.40 19.67 14.44
CA LEU A 519 2.91 21.02 14.25
C LEU A 519 1.80 21.93 13.71
N LYS A 520 1.82 23.20 14.11
CA LYS A 520 0.90 24.20 13.62
C LYS A 520 1.30 24.71 12.23
N GLY A 521 0.34 24.70 11.30
CA GLY A 521 0.54 25.22 9.95
C GLY A 521 1.38 24.34 9.04
N GLU A 522 1.74 24.90 7.91
CA GLU A 522 2.66 24.27 6.95
C GLU A 522 4.11 24.48 7.38
N VAL A 523 4.90 23.43 7.32
CA VAL A 523 6.32 23.43 7.70
C VAL A 523 7.16 23.00 6.50
N PRO A 524 8.30 23.69 6.21
CA PRO A 524 9.21 23.30 5.13
C PRO A 524 9.71 21.88 5.28
N MET A 525 9.72 21.15 4.17
CA MET A 525 10.11 19.75 4.08
C MET A 525 11.39 19.59 3.23
N ILE A 526 12.21 18.61 3.57
CA ILE A 526 13.40 18.20 2.80
C ILE A 526 13.10 16.87 2.13
N GLN A 527 13.51 16.75 0.87
CA GLN A 527 13.50 15.47 0.16
C GLN A 527 14.49 14.50 0.82
N PRO A 528 14.12 13.24 1.04
CA PRO A 528 15.02 12.26 1.62
C PRO A 528 16.20 11.98 0.67
N GLU A 529 17.43 11.98 1.19
CA GLU A 529 18.57 11.49 0.45
C GLU A 529 18.52 9.97 0.30
N LEU A 530 18.80 9.50 -0.91
CA LEU A 530 18.80 8.07 -1.28
C LEU A 530 20.13 7.41 -0.88
N SER A 531 20.53 7.55 0.39
CA SER A 531 21.79 7.05 0.96
C SER A 531 21.55 5.91 1.96
N GLY A 532 22.62 5.29 2.44
CA GLY A 532 22.55 4.25 3.48
C GLY A 532 21.91 2.94 3.00
N ASP A 533 20.94 2.41 3.75
CA ASP A 533 20.31 1.11 3.49
C ASP A 533 19.55 1.07 2.15
N PHE A 534 18.91 2.19 1.78
CA PHE A 534 18.29 2.31 0.45
C PHE A 534 19.34 2.14 -0.67
N GLY A 535 20.48 2.84 -0.57
CA GLY A 535 21.55 2.75 -1.56
C GLY A 535 22.11 1.31 -1.68
N ARG A 536 22.20 0.58 -0.56
CA ARG A 536 22.66 -0.82 -0.55
C ARG A 536 21.65 -1.73 -1.27
N ILE A 537 20.36 -1.64 -0.93
CA ILE A 537 19.29 -2.42 -1.59
C ILE A 537 19.26 -2.12 -3.09
N MET A 538 19.31 -0.84 -3.47
CA MET A 538 19.31 -0.46 -4.88
C MET A 538 20.57 -0.93 -5.62
N GLY A 539 21.73 -0.94 -4.95
CA GLY A 539 22.97 -1.49 -5.51
C GLY A 539 22.89 -3.00 -5.74
N TRP A 540 22.21 -3.75 -4.85
CA TRP A 540 21.95 -5.17 -5.04
C TRP A 540 20.95 -5.41 -6.19
N ALA A 541 19.89 -4.60 -6.26
CA ALA A 541 18.91 -4.65 -7.34
C ALA A 541 19.55 -4.38 -8.70
N ASP A 542 20.40 -3.36 -8.81
CA ASP A 542 21.08 -3.03 -10.07
C ASP A 542 22.04 -4.13 -10.56
N ARG A 543 22.63 -4.92 -9.65
CA ARG A 543 23.45 -6.07 -10.04
C ARG A 543 22.63 -7.26 -10.52
N ALA A 544 21.40 -7.38 -10.07
CA ALA A 544 20.51 -8.49 -10.39
C ALA A 544 19.68 -8.27 -11.66
N ARG A 545 19.21 -7.03 -11.91
CA ARG A 545 18.36 -6.72 -13.07
C ARG A 545 19.12 -6.80 -14.40
N ARG A 546 18.36 -7.13 -15.44
CA ARG A 546 18.82 -7.13 -16.84
C ARG A 546 18.35 -5.88 -17.57
N MET A 547 17.07 -5.54 -17.46
CA MET A 547 16.51 -4.35 -18.08
C MET A 547 17.12 -3.06 -17.53
N THR A 548 17.36 -2.09 -18.41
CA THR A 548 17.69 -0.71 -18.00
C THR A 548 16.41 0.04 -17.62
N VAL A 549 16.55 1.01 -16.71
CA VAL A 549 15.43 1.85 -16.28
C VAL A 549 15.68 3.29 -16.72
N ARG A 550 14.81 3.76 -17.61
CA ARG A 550 14.82 5.13 -18.14
C ARG A 550 13.69 5.94 -17.52
N THR A 551 13.68 7.23 -17.76
CA THR A 551 12.65 8.13 -17.28
C THR A 551 11.84 8.78 -18.41
N ASN A 552 10.60 9.15 -18.12
CA ASN A 552 9.82 10.10 -18.88
C ASN A 552 10.12 11.49 -18.32
N ALA A 553 10.76 12.35 -19.11
CA ALA A 553 11.16 13.68 -18.63
C ALA A 553 11.11 14.68 -19.80
N ASP A 554 10.42 15.76 -19.60
CA ASP A 554 10.17 16.79 -20.59
C ASP A 554 10.96 18.09 -20.29
N THR A 555 11.48 18.22 -19.07
CA THR A 555 12.28 19.36 -18.61
C THR A 555 13.65 18.94 -18.07
N PRO A 556 14.66 19.84 -18.10
CA PRO A 556 15.95 19.58 -17.44
C PRO A 556 15.83 19.36 -15.92
N ALA A 557 14.79 19.88 -15.26
CA ALA A 557 14.52 19.66 -13.84
C ALA A 557 14.11 18.21 -13.58
N ASP A 558 13.15 17.68 -14.37
CA ASP A 558 12.72 16.28 -14.29
C ASP A 558 13.88 15.32 -14.57
N ALA A 559 14.67 15.64 -15.60
CA ALA A 559 15.85 14.87 -15.97
C ALA A 559 16.87 14.80 -14.82
N ARG A 560 17.14 15.92 -14.11
CA ARG A 560 18.03 15.95 -12.94
C ARG A 560 17.49 15.11 -11.79
N ALA A 561 16.21 15.24 -11.50
CA ALA A 561 15.55 14.44 -10.46
C ALA A 561 15.65 12.93 -10.78
N ALA A 562 15.29 12.53 -11.99
CA ALA A 562 15.37 11.14 -12.43
C ALA A 562 16.82 10.59 -12.39
N ARG A 563 17.81 11.38 -12.82
CA ARG A 563 19.22 10.97 -12.76
C ARG A 563 19.68 10.77 -11.32
N SER A 564 19.22 11.60 -10.38
CA SER A 564 19.52 11.40 -8.94
C SER A 564 18.89 10.11 -8.40
N PHE A 565 17.78 9.67 -8.96
CA PHE A 565 17.14 8.39 -8.67
C PHE A 565 17.74 7.19 -9.40
N GLY A 566 18.77 7.43 -10.23
CA GLY A 566 19.48 6.38 -10.95
C GLY A 566 18.89 6.01 -12.32
N ALA A 567 18.16 6.92 -12.96
CA ALA A 567 17.72 6.72 -14.34
C ALA A 567 18.90 6.62 -15.31
N GLU A 568 18.82 5.69 -16.24
CA GLU A 568 19.87 5.36 -17.23
C GLU A 568 19.57 5.95 -18.62
N GLY A 569 18.78 7.00 -18.66
CA GLY A 569 18.42 7.74 -19.86
C GLY A 569 17.01 8.28 -19.82
N ILE A 570 16.59 8.93 -20.90
CA ILE A 570 15.19 9.32 -21.14
C ILE A 570 14.59 8.34 -22.16
N GLY A 571 13.48 7.67 -21.79
CA GLY A 571 12.75 6.78 -22.69
C GLY A 571 11.56 7.47 -23.39
N LEU A 572 11.13 8.62 -22.85
CA LEU A 572 10.13 9.48 -23.49
C LEU A 572 10.35 10.93 -23.07
N CYS A 573 10.62 11.78 -24.06
CA CYS A 573 10.46 13.22 -23.97
C CYS A 573 9.31 13.63 -24.90
N ARG A 574 8.28 14.26 -24.36
CA ARG A 574 7.10 14.74 -25.10
C ARG A 574 7.31 16.17 -25.54
N THR A 575 7.52 16.36 -26.82
CA THR A 575 7.85 17.71 -27.34
C THR A 575 6.68 18.69 -27.26
N GLU A 576 5.44 18.22 -27.23
CA GLU A 576 4.24 19.03 -27.06
C GLU A 576 4.23 19.83 -25.76
N HIS A 577 4.73 19.28 -24.65
CA HIS A 577 4.75 19.96 -23.37
C HIS A 577 5.63 21.22 -23.38
N MET A 578 6.64 21.25 -24.24
CA MET A 578 7.52 22.40 -24.39
C MET A 578 6.82 23.63 -25.00
N PHE A 579 5.64 23.45 -25.65
CA PHE A 579 4.93 24.53 -26.35
C PHE A 579 3.84 25.20 -25.52
N PHE A 580 3.50 24.68 -24.33
CA PHE A 580 2.42 25.27 -23.51
C PHE A 580 2.89 26.41 -22.60
N GLU A 581 4.17 26.66 -22.43
CA GLU A 581 4.68 27.65 -21.50
C GLU A 581 4.89 29.05 -22.14
N GLY A 582 4.40 30.09 -21.47
CA GLY A 582 4.69 31.48 -21.74
C GLY A 582 4.41 31.92 -23.18
N GLU A 583 5.38 32.59 -23.81
CA GLU A 583 5.30 33.11 -25.18
C GLU A 583 5.19 32.01 -26.25
N ARG A 584 5.61 30.78 -25.93
CA ARG A 584 5.69 29.66 -26.87
C ARG A 584 4.33 29.25 -27.42
N ILE A 585 3.30 29.26 -26.57
CA ILE A 585 1.95 28.92 -26.98
C ILE A 585 1.41 29.90 -28.02
N HIS A 586 1.75 31.18 -27.92
CA HIS A 586 1.34 32.18 -28.90
C HIS A 586 1.97 31.94 -30.26
N VAL A 587 3.27 31.62 -30.32
CA VAL A 587 3.98 31.30 -31.55
C VAL A 587 3.48 29.98 -32.14
N MET A 588 3.14 28.99 -31.33
CA MET A 588 2.52 27.74 -31.78
C MET A 588 1.15 28.01 -32.41
N ARG A 589 0.35 28.88 -31.80
CA ARG A 589 -0.94 29.34 -32.35
C ARG A 589 -0.76 30.12 -33.67
N GLU A 590 0.27 30.97 -33.79
CA GLU A 590 0.62 31.63 -35.07
C GLU A 590 0.89 30.59 -36.14
N MET A 591 1.67 29.57 -35.85
CA MET A 591 1.98 28.49 -36.78
C MET A 591 0.72 27.75 -37.25
N ILE A 592 -0.14 27.35 -36.32
CA ILE A 592 -1.38 26.60 -36.61
C ILE A 592 -2.36 27.42 -37.44
N LEU A 593 -2.43 28.70 -37.15
CA LEU A 593 -3.36 29.60 -37.79
C LEU A 593 -2.81 30.23 -39.11
N ALA A 594 -1.56 29.93 -39.49
CA ALA A 594 -0.99 30.39 -40.74
C ALA A 594 -1.74 29.83 -41.96
N GLU A 595 -1.93 30.65 -42.98
CA GLU A 595 -2.69 30.28 -44.20
C GLU A 595 -1.91 29.41 -45.17
N ASP A 596 -0.60 29.56 -45.18
CA ASP A 596 0.29 28.85 -46.08
C ASP A 596 1.56 28.34 -45.40
N GLU A 597 2.34 27.52 -46.08
CA GLU A 597 3.61 27.00 -45.65
C GLU A 597 4.60 28.10 -45.24
N LYS A 598 4.62 29.22 -45.99
CA LYS A 598 5.54 30.33 -45.70
C LYS A 598 5.24 30.97 -44.34
N GLY A 599 3.97 31.19 -44.05
CA GLY A 599 3.54 31.70 -42.72
C GLY A 599 3.89 30.71 -41.59
N ARG A 600 3.67 29.40 -41.82
CA ARG A 600 4.05 28.38 -40.84
C ARG A 600 5.57 28.35 -40.59
N ARG A 601 6.38 28.39 -41.63
CA ARG A 601 7.85 28.43 -41.48
C ARG A 601 8.33 29.65 -40.71
N LEU A 602 7.76 30.84 -40.93
CA LEU A 602 8.10 32.05 -40.18
C LEU A 602 7.81 31.89 -38.65
N ALA A 603 6.74 31.22 -38.28
CA ALA A 603 6.44 30.91 -36.88
C ALA A 603 7.39 29.81 -36.31
N LEU A 604 7.67 28.77 -37.12
CA LEU A 604 8.58 27.70 -36.73
C LEU A 604 10.02 28.21 -36.54
N ASP A 605 10.48 29.19 -37.34
CA ASP A 605 11.78 29.83 -37.13
C ASP A 605 11.91 30.54 -35.77
N LYS A 606 10.79 30.99 -35.18
CA LYS A 606 10.76 31.56 -33.85
C LYS A 606 10.79 30.46 -32.75
N LEU A 607 10.15 29.29 -33.01
CA LEU A 607 10.12 28.16 -32.05
C LEU A 607 11.45 27.40 -32.01
N LEU A 608 12.18 27.32 -33.12
CA LEU A 608 13.42 26.56 -33.25
C LEU A 608 14.46 26.87 -32.15
N PRO A 609 14.84 28.15 -31.89
CA PRO A 609 15.82 28.44 -30.84
C PRO A 609 15.32 28.11 -29.45
N MET A 610 13.99 28.18 -29.17
CA MET A 610 13.39 27.85 -27.91
C MET A 610 13.50 26.35 -27.64
N GLN A 611 13.07 25.54 -28.60
CA GLN A 611 13.11 24.07 -28.48
C GLN A 611 14.53 23.52 -28.48
N ARG A 612 15.45 24.15 -29.27
CA ARG A 612 16.87 23.82 -29.19
C ARG A 612 17.45 24.02 -27.81
N LEU A 613 17.08 25.09 -27.12
CA LEU A 613 17.54 25.35 -25.74
C LEU A 613 17.05 24.27 -24.77
N ASP A 614 15.81 23.83 -24.88
CA ASP A 614 15.25 22.77 -24.07
C ASP A 614 16.01 21.45 -24.26
N PHE A 615 16.20 21.03 -25.51
CA PHE A 615 16.94 19.82 -25.83
C PHE A 615 18.42 19.91 -25.38
N THR A 616 19.05 21.08 -25.50
CA THR A 616 20.43 21.28 -25.01
C THR A 616 20.47 21.04 -23.52
N GLY A 617 19.53 21.58 -22.77
CA GLY A 617 19.43 21.34 -21.32
C GLY A 617 19.23 19.86 -20.96
N LEU A 618 18.37 19.14 -21.68
CA LEU A 618 18.15 17.70 -21.49
C LEU A 618 19.41 16.89 -21.80
N PHE A 619 20.05 17.13 -22.93
CA PHE A 619 21.28 16.44 -23.33
C PHE A 619 22.46 16.73 -22.39
N THR A 620 22.58 17.96 -21.91
CA THR A 620 23.62 18.32 -20.93
C THR A 620 23.41 17.57 -19.61
N VAL A 621 22.17 17.51 -19.10
CA VAL A 621 21.85 16.74 -17.89
C VAL A 621 22.08 15.25 -18.08
N MET A 622 21.69 14.70 -19.23
CA MET A 622 21.76 13.27 -19.54
C MET A 622 23.03 12.88 -20.33
N HIS A 623 24.09 13.68 -20.27
CA HIS A 623 25.31 13.38 -21.00
C HIS A 623 25.82 11.93 -20.77
N GLY A 624 26.17 11.27 -21.85
CA GLY A 624 26.60 9.87 -21.87
C GLY A 624 25.45 8.83 -21.76
N LEU A 625 24.19 9.27 -21.68
CA LEU A 625 23.02 8.42 -21.62
C LEU A 625 22.10 8.67 -22.83
N PRO A 626 21.29 7.67 -23.27
CA PRO A 626 20.37 7.83 -24.37
C PRO A 626 19.19 8.75 -24.01
N VAL A 627 18.73 9.54 -24.99
CA VAL A 627 17.57 10.42 -24.86
C VAL A 627 16.61 10.18 -26.01
N THR A 628 15.47 9.57 -25.73
CA THR A 628 14.42 9.31 -26.71
C THR A 628 13.46 10.50 -26.76
N ILE A 629 13.38 11.16 -27.91
CA ILE A 629 12.55 12.34 -28.15
C ILE A 629 11.41 11.94 -29.08
N ARG A 630 10.17 12.06 -28.63
CA ARG A 630 8.99 11.87 -29.47
C ARG A 630 8.69 13.17 -30.22
N LEU A 631 8.56 13.08 -31.55
CA LEU A 631 8.10 14.20 -32.38
C LEU A 631 6.66 14.57 -31.97
N LEU A 632 6.23 15.77 -32.37
CA LEU A 632 4.92 16.32 -32.08
C LEU A 632 3.79 15.30 -32.34
N ASP A 633 3.03 14.98 -31.28
CA ASP A 633 2.02 13.94 -31.33
C ASP A 633 0.57 14.43 -31.33
N PRO A 634 0.11 15.38 -30.47
CA PRO A 634 -1.29 15.73 -30.38
C PRO A 634 -1.78 16.50 -31.64
N PRO A 635 -3.09 16.46 -31.92
CA PRO A 635 -3.66 17.25 -32.98
C PRO A 635 -3.54 18.75 -32.67
N LEU A 636 -3.45 19.55 -33.73
CA LEU A 636 -3.15 21.00 -33.63
C LEU A 636 -4.21 21.79 -32.84
N HIS A 637 -5.46 21.35 -32.84
CA HIS A 637 -6.52 22.07 -32.12
C HIS A 637 -6.36 22.06 -30.60
N GLU A 638 -5.56 21.16 -30.04
CA GLU A 638 -5.28 21.14 -28.60
C GLU A 638 -4.52 22.37 -28.11
N PHE A 639 -3.76 23.01 -28.98
CA PHE A 639 -3.03 24.25 -28.68
C PHE A 639 -3.88 25.51 -28.90
N LEU A 640 -5.07 25.38 -29.48
CA LEU A 640 -5.92 26.51 -29.78
C LEU A 640 -6.73 26.98 -28.59
N PRO A 641 -7.14 28.26 -28.52
CA PRO A 641 -7.95 28.79 -27.44
C PRO A 641 -9.30 28.09 -27.38
N LYS A 642 -9.74 27.77 -26.12
CA LYS A 642 -10.99 27.03 -25.90
C LYS A 642 -12.16 27.92 -25.48
N THR A 643 -11.87 29.00 -24.77
CA THR A 643 -12.89 29.95 -24.27
C THR A 643 -13.00 31.18 -25.17
N ASP A 644 -14.14 31.88 -25.09
CA ASP A 644 -14.35 33.12 -25.87
C ASP A 644 -13.40 34.23 -25.45
N ASP A 645 -13.02 34.26 -24.14
CA ASP A 645 -12.06 35.24 -23.63
C ASP A 645 -10.66 34.99 -24.19
N GLU A 646 -10.22 33.71 -24.19
CA GLU A 646 -8.95 33.32 -24.81
C GLU A 646 -8.93 33.60 -26.32
N VAL A 647 -10.04 33.35 -27.01
CA VAL A 647 -10.19 33.69 -28.45
C VAL A 647 -10.04 35.18 -28.67
N ALA A 648 -10.65 36.01 -27.84
CA ALA A 648 -10.52 37.45 -27.92
C ALA A 648 -9.09 37.94 -27.66
N GLU A 649 -8.41 37.37 -26.69
CA GLU A 649 -7.01 37.67 -26.36
C GLU A 649 -6.07 37.31 -27.54
N VAL A 650 -6.18 36.08 -28.06
CA VAL A 650 -5.37 35.63 -29.21
C VAL A 650 -5.68 36.42 -30.45
N ALA A 651 -6.96 36.76 -30.72
CA ALA A 651 -7.35 37.58 -31.84
C ALA A 651 -6.71 38.98 -31.77
N PHE A 652 -6.74 39.58 -30.59
CA PHE A 652 -6.10 40.89 -30.36
C PHE A 652 -4.59 40.81 -30.59
N ALA A 653 -3.92 39.80 -30.05
CA ALA A 653 -2.47 39.62 -30.22
C ALA A 653 -2.07 39.41 -31.70
N MET A 654 -2.89 38.71 -32.46
CA MET A 654 -2.66 38.44 -33.91
C MET A 654 -3.22 39.52 -34.84
N GLY A 655 -3.93 40.53 -34.32
CA GLY A 655 -4.55 41.55 -35.14
C GLY A 655 -5.70 41.04 -36.02
N LEU A 656 -6.39 39.99 -35.54
CA LEU A 656 -7.52 39.34 -36.23
C LEU A 656 -8.85 39.72 -35.54
N GLU A 657 -9.96 39.63 -36.30
CA GLU A 657 -11.28 39.75 -35.74
C GLU A 657 -11.63 38.49 -34.92
N PRO A 658 -12.12 38.59 -33.67
CA PRO A 658 -12.43 37.43 -32.82
C PRO A 658 -13.36 36.41 -33.49
N LEU A 659 -14.35 36.84 -34.23
CA LEU A 659 -15.28 35.96 -34.95
C LEU A 659 -14.58 35.15 -36.05
N ALA A 660 -13.67 35.77 -36.78
CA ALA A 660 -12.92 35.09 -37.82
C ALA A 660 -11.98 34.04 -37.23
N LEU A 661 -11.33 34.38 -36.08
CA LEU A 661 -10.50 33.43 -35.37
C LEU A 661 -11.34 32.25 -34.83
N ARG A 662 -12.51 32.51 -34.24
CA ARG A 662 -13.40 31.45 -33.77
C ARG A 662 -13.81 30.47 -34.86
N GLN A 663 -14.24 31.00 -36.02
CA GLN A 663 -14.57 30.15 -37.17
C GLN A 663 -13.40 29.24 -37.60
N ARG A 664 -12.20 29.73 -37.49
CA ARG A 664 -11.00 28.99 -37.85
C ARG A 664 -10.63 27.92 -36.83
N VAL A 665 -10.76 28.24 -35.55
CA VAL A 665 -10.65 27.29 -34.44
C VAL A 665 -11.67 26.17 -34.59
N ASP A 666 -12.93 26.51 -34.83
CA ASP A 666 -14.02 25.55 -35.00
C ASP A 666 -13.79 24.63 -36.23
N ALA A 667 -13.20 25.17 -37.31
CA ALA A 667 -12.87 24.40 -38.52
C ALA A 667 -11.73 23.40 -38.33
N LEU A 668 -10.83 23.65 -37.37
CA LEU A 668 -9.71 22.76 -37.02
C LEU A 668 -10.07 21.75 -35.90
N HIS A 669 -11.22 21.90 -35.25
CA HIS A 669 -11.66 21.04 -34.21
C HIS A 669 -11.98 19.64 -34.72
N GLU A 670 -11.39 18.61 -34.11
CA GLU A 670 -11.59 17.22 -34.48
C GLU A 670 -12.63 16.55 -33.58
N PHE A 671 -13.52 15.73 -34.17
CA PHE A 671 -14.54 14.99 -33.40
C PHE A 671 -13.95 13.87 -32.56
N ASN A 672 -12.83 13.29 -32.99
CA ASN A 672 -12.10 12.26 -32.28
C ASN A 672 -10.59 12.53 -32.35
N PRO A 673 -10.06 13.31 -31.41
CA PRO A 673 -8.64 13.71 -31.39
C PRO A 673 -7.69 12.52 -31.40
N MET A 674 -8.03 11.43 -30.72
CA MET A 674 -7.18 10.24 -30.58
C MET A 674 -6.94 9.55 -31.95
N LEU A 675 -7.94 9.55 -32.82
CA LEU A 675 -7.88 8.90 -34.16
C LEU A 675 -7.71 9.87 -35.32
N GLY A 676 -7.48 11.15 -35.04
CA GLY A 676 -7.50 12.24 -36.00
C GLY A 676 -6.18 12.55 -36.67
N HIS A 677 -5.99 13.82 -37.03
CA HIS A 677 -4.84 14.36 -37.72
C HIS A 677 -3.73 14.73 -36.76
N ARG A 678 -3.03 13.72 -36.26
CA ARG A 678 -1.95 13.84 -35.25
C ARG A 678 -0.75 12.95 -35.61
N GLY A 679 0.34 13.08 -34.87
CA GLY A 679 1.51 12.23 -34.95
C GLY A 679 2.14 12.20 -36.36
N CYS A 680 2.46 11.03 -36.88
CA CYS A 680 3.05 10.88 -38.22
C CYS A 680 2.17 11.42 -39.35
N ARG A 681 0.84 11.43 -39.17
CA ARG A 681 -0.09 11.99 -40.18
C ARG A 681 0.10 13.49 -40.30
N LEU A 682 0.25 14.18 -39.16
CA LEU A 682 0.56 15.61 -39.13
C LEU A 682 1.96 15.88 -39.69
N ALA A 683 2.94 15.06 -39.32
CA ALA A 683 4.31 15.12 -39.79
C ALA A 683 4.42 14.99 -41.34
N ILE A 684 3.55 14.21 -41.96
CA ILE A 684 3.50 14.04 -43.43
C ILE A 684 2.79 15.21 -44.09
N SER A 685 1.72 15.73 -43.48
CA SER A 685 0.93 16.84 -44.04
C SER A 685 1.63 18.19 -43.92
N TYR A 686 2.42 18.38 -42.88
CA TYR A 686 3.16 19.61 -42.59
C TYR A 686 4.64 19.25 -42.25
N PRO A 687 5.42 18.82 -43.26
CA PRO A 687 6.80 18.34 -43.06
C PRO A 687 7.72 19.40 -42.44
N GLU A 688 7.43 20.67 -42.60
CA GLU A 688 8.17 21.79 -42.01
C GLU A 688 8.21 21.74 -40.48
N ILE A 689 7.23 21.11 -39.81
CA ILE A 689 7.24 20.89 -38.35
C ILE A 689 8.34 19.89 -38.00
N VAL A 690 8.43 18.79 -38.74
CA VAL A 690 9.47 17.77 -38.52
C VAL A 690 10.85 18.32 -38.83
N GLU A 691 10.97 19.10 -39.90
CA GLU A 691 12.23 19.74 -40.27
C GLU A 691 12.76 20.65 -39.16
N MET A 692 11.88 21.46 -38.57
CA MET A 692 12.22 22.33 -37.44
C MET A 692 12.62 21.54 -36.21
N GLN A 693 11.80 20.53 -35.80
CA GLN A 693 12.10 19.71 -34.61
C GLN A 693 13.39 18.91 -34.78
N ALA A 694 13.61 18.27 -35.93
CA ALA A 694 14.86 17.55 -36.20
C ALA A 694 16.07 18.49 -36.15
N ARG A 695 15.96 19.68 -36.76
CA ARG A 695 17.03 20.68 -36.69
C ARG A 695 17.33 21.10 -35.26
N ALA A 696 16.32 21.38 -34.48
CA ALA A 696 16.49 21.73 -33.05
C ALA A 696 17.19 20.63 -32.26
N ILE A 697 16.83 19.36 -32.49
CA ILE A 697 17.42 18.19 -31.83
C ILE A 697 18.91 18.07 -32.18
N PHE A 698 19.26 18.12 -33.49
CA PHE A 698 20.64 17.92 -33.89
C PHE A 698 21.53 19.12 -33.55
N GLU A 699 21.06 20.36 -33.70
CA GLU A 699 21.80 21.54 -33.21
C GLU A 699 22.03 21.49 -31.68
N ALA A 700 21.04 21.05 -30.90
CA ALA A 700 21.17 20.86 -29.48
C ALA A 700 22.17 19.74 -29.13
N ALA A 701 22.16 18.64 -29.89
CA ALA A 701 23.13 17.55 -29.69
C ALA A 701 24.57 18.01 -29.92
N VAL A 702 24.81 18.80 -30.98
CA VAL A 702 26.12 19.43 -31.24
C VAL A 702 26.52 20.36 -30.09
N ALA A 703 25.62 21.25 -29.67
CA ALA A 703 25.88 22.18 -28.59
C ALA A 703 26.23 21.48 -27.28
N ALA A 704 25.43 20.48 -26.86
CA ALA A 704 25.67 19.72 -25.65
C ALA A 704 26.93 18.86 -25.71
N ALA A 705 27.27 18.29 -26.87
CA ALA A 705 28.52 17.56 -27.04
C ALA A 705 29.75 18.48 -26.89
N HIS A 706 29.68 19.71 -27.38
CA HIS A 706 30.74 20.72 -27.19
C HIS A 706 30.86 21.15 -25.72
N GLU A 707 29.73 21.35 -25.04
CA GLU A 707 29.68 21.80 -23.65
C GLU A 707 30.19 20.72 -22.68
N THR A 708 29.74 19.48 -22.85
CA THR A 708 30.02 18.38 -21.91
C THR A 708 31.30 17.59 -22.25
N GLY A 709 31.77 17.66 -23.51
CA GLY A 709 32.84 16.80 -24.03
C GLY A 709 32.43 15.32 -24.17
N ALA A 710 31.16 14.98 -23.97
CA ALA A 710 30.64 13.62 -24.06
C ALA A 710 29.79 13.43 -25.35
N ALA A 711 29.78 12.22 -25.87
CA ALA A 711 28.91 11.88 -26.99
C ALA A 711 27.43 12.00 -26.56
N VAL A 712 26.61 12.56 -27.44
CA VAL A 712 25.14 12.63 -27.32
C VAL A 712 24.54 11.77 -28.42
N VAL A 713 23.69 10.84 -28.07
CA VAL A 713 23.01 9.92 -29.00
C VAL A 713 21.51 10.15 -28.91
N PRO A 714 20.93 11.04 -29.73
CA PRO A 714 19.48 11.21 -29.79
C PRO A 714 18.80 9.98 -30.35
N GLU A 715 17.70 9.57 -29.73
CA GLU A 715 16.77 8.56 -30.27
C GLU A 715 15.48 9.27 -30.66
N ILE A 716 15.23 9.39 -31.98
CA ILE A 716 14.06 10.13 -32.49
C ILE A 716 12.93 9.15 -32.71
N MET A 717 11.83 9.38 -32.04
CA MET A 717 10.65 8.51 -32.04
C MET A 717 9.49 9.12 -32.79
N VAL A 718 9.05 8.44 -33.87
CA VAL A 718 7.91 8.85 -34.67
C VAL A 718 6.63 8.25 -34.08
N PRO A 719 5.67 9.06 -33.61
CA PRO A 719 4.43 8.56 -33.03
C PRO A 719 3.41 8.12 -34.07
N LEU A 720 2.46 7.28 -33.65
CA LEU A 720 1.24 6.89 -34.37
C LEU A 720 1.47 6.20 -35.74
N VAL A 721 2.62 5.59 -35.96
CA VAL A 721 2.96 4.89 -37.21
C VAL A 721 2.10 3.62 -37.34
N GLY A 722 1.34 3.53 -38.41
CA GLY A 722 0.56 2.35 -38.79
C GLY A 722 1.11 1.62 -40.01
N LEU A 723 1.88 2.33 -40.87
CA LEU A 723 2.44 1.84 -42.10
C LEU A 723 3.96 2.11 -42.17
N ARG A 724 4.73 1.17 -42.74
CA ARG A 724 6.16 1.39 -42.95
C ARG A 724 6.43 2.64 -43.79
N SER A 725 5.65 2.87 -44.84
CA SER A 725 5.81 4.03 -45.70
C SER A 725 5.63 5.38 -45.00
N GLU A 726 4.86 5.45 -43.93
CA GLU A 726 4.77 6.64 -43.06
C GLU A 726 6.12 6.89 -42.38
N LEU A 727 6.72 5.83 -41.82
CA LEU A 727 8.02 5.92 -41.15
C LEU A 727 9.13 6.24 -42.15
N ASP A 728 9.16 5.57 -43.33
CA ASP A 728 10.14 5.84 -44.40
C ASP A 728 10.14 7.32 -44.81
N TYR A 729 8.95 7.92 -44.96
CA TYR A 729 8.80 9.32 -45.32
C TYR A 729 9.36 10.27 -44.27
N VAL A 730 8.95 10.09 -43.00
CA VAL A 730 9.39 10.95 -41.89
C VAL A 730 10.87 10.75 -41.60
N LYS A 731 11.38 9.50 -41.67
CA LYS A 731 12.81 9.18 -41.48
C LYS A 731 13.66 9.85 -42.55
N ALA A 732 13.25 9.84 -43.78
CA ALA A 732 13.98 10.52 -44.87
C ALA A 732 14.11 12.03 -44.62
N CYS A 733 13.09 12.67 -44.10
CA CYS A 733 13.13 14.07 -43.68
C CYS A 733 14.14 14.29 -42.55
N ILE A 734 14.09 13.46 -41.48
CA ILE A 734 15.00 13.52 -40.34
C ILE A 734 16.46 13.33 -40.81
N ASP A 735 16.72 12.31 -41.63
CA ASP A 735 18.07 11.98 -42.12
C ASP A 735 18.66 13.11 -42.98
N ALA A 736 17.84 13.77 -43.79
CA ALA A 736 18.25 14.93 -44.59
C ALA A 736 18.66 16.12 -43.73
N ILE A 737 17.86 16.45 -42.72
CA ILE A 737 18.16 17.54 -41.78
C ILE A 737 19.40 17.20 -40.93
N ALA A 738 19.52 15.97 -40.43
CA ALA A 738 20.69 15.48 -39.69
C ALA A 738 21.96 15.66 -40.51
N GLY A 739 21.94 15.25 -41.81
CA GLY A 739 23.07 15.42 -42.71
C GLY A 739 23.49 16.88 -42.89
N ASN A 740 22.50 17.78 -43.02
CA ASN A 740 22.77 19.21 -43.15
C ASN A 740 23.40 19.78 -41.88
N VAL A 741 22.83 19.53 -40.72
CA VAL A 741 23.36 20.06 -39.44
C VAL A 741 24.75 19.50 -39.14
N MET A 742 25.00 18.20 -39.36
CA MET A 742 26.33 17.59 -39.19
C MET A 742 27.37 18.19 -40.12
N ALA A 743 26.99 18.50 -41.41
CA ALA A 743 27.85 19.15 -42.35
C ALA A 743 28.16 20.61 -41.94
N GLU A 744 27.17 21.37 -41.52
CA GLU A 744 27.31 22.74 -41.02
C GLU A 744 28.19 22.81 -39.80
N ALA A 745 28.03 21.85 -38.86
CA ALA A 745 28.78 21.79 -37.60
C ALA A 745 30.20 21.16 -37.77
N GLY A 746 30.48 20.46 -38.88
CA GLY A 746 31.68 19.66 -39.04
C GLY A 746 31.86 18.55 -38.04
N MET A 747 30.74 18.07 -37.42
CA MET A 747 30.70 17.05 -36.39
C MET A 747 29.73 15.94 -36.78
N LYS A 748 30.15 14.68 -36.61
CA LYS A 748 29.26 13.52 -36.76
C LYS A 748 28.53 13.26 -35.44
N ILE A 749 27.22 13.13 -35.51
CA ILE A 749 26.34 12.72 -34.41
C ILE A 749 25.76 11.35 -34.78
N ASP A 750 25.96 10.37 -33.89
CA ASP A 750 25.29 9.09 -34.02
C ASP A 750 23.87 9.22 -33.40
N TYR A 751 22.86 8.68 -34.11
CA TYR A 751 21.47 8.76 -33.69
C TYR A 751 20.69 7.54 -34.18
N LEU A 752 19.52 7.33 -33.60
CA LEU A 752 18.58 6.27 -34.00
C LEU A 752 17.23 6.90 -34.35
N VAL A 753 16.57 6.34 -35.39
CA VAL A 753 15.18 6.68 -35.71
C VAL A 753 14.31 5.44 -35.55
N GLY A 754 13.37 5.51 -34.62
CA GLY A 754 12.44 4.44 -34.33
C GLY A 754 11.00 4.94 -34.28
N THR A 755 10.13 4.10 -33.78
CA THR A 755 8.70 4.44 -33.72
C THR A 755 8.07 3.99 -32.40
N MET A 756 6.97 4.65 -32.06
CA MET A 756 6.06 4.18 -31.01
C MET A 756 5.14 3.10 -31.59
N ILE A 757 5.08 1.95 -30.95
CA ILE A 757 4.08 0.90 -31.21
C ILE A 757 2.92 1.14 -30.27
N GLU A 758 1.88 1.76 -30.77
CA GLU A 758 0.71 2.20 -29.99
C GLU A 758 -0.64 1.95 -30.70
N LEU A 759 -0.55 1.34 -31.88
CA LEU A 759 -1.72 0.88 -32.63
C LEU A 759 -1.68 -0.65 -32.77
N PRO A 760 -2.81 -1.35 -32.61
CA PRO A 760 -2.87 -2.79 -32.82
C PRO A 760 -2.36 -3.21 -34.22
N ARG A 761 -2.64 -2.40 -35.22
CA ARG A 761 -2.13 -2.62 -36.60
C ARG A 761 -0.59 -2.58 -36.65
N ALA A 762 0.04 -1.63 -35.95
CA ALA A 762 1.50 -1.55 -35.88
C ALA A 762 2.10 -2.78 -35.25
N ALA A 763 1.53 -3.23 -34.10
CA ALA A 763 1.94 -4.45 -33.42
C ALA A 763 1.85 -5.68 -34.34
N LEU A 764 0.74 -5.87 -35.02
CA LEU A 764 0.52 -6.98 -35.96
C LEU A 764 1.44 -6.93 -37.19
N ARG A 765 1.92 -5.76 -37.59
CA ARG A 765 2.80 -5.58 -38.75
C ARG A 765 4.22 -5.15 -38.38
N ALA A 766 4.61 -5.37 -37.14
CA ALA A 766 5.89 -4.95 -36.59
C ALA A 766 7.10 -5.44 -37.40
N HIS A 767 7.07 -6.65 -37.99
CA HIS A 767 8.12 -7.16 -38.87
C HIS A 767 8.36 -6.28 -40.12
N VAL A 768 7.32 -5.66 -40.65
CA VAL A 768 7.45 -4.77 -41.81
C VAL A 768 7.96 -3.39 -41.39
N ILE A 769 7.50 -2.90 -40.24
CA ILE A 769 7.93 -1.61 -39.67
C ILE A 769 9.40 -1.69 -39.23
N ALA A 770 9.83 -2.82 -38.70
CA ALA A 770 11.21 -3.08 -38.25
C ALA A 770 12.26 -3.03 -39.38
N GLU A 771 11.83 -3.11 -40.67
CA GLU A 771 12.77 -2.92 -41.80
C GLU A 771 13.30 -1.48 -41.86
N ALA A 772 12.52 -0.50 -41.36
CA ALA A 772 12.85 0.92 -41.34
C ALA A 772 13.22 1.42 -39.92
N ALA A 773 12.56 0.92 -38.91
CA ALA A 773 12.77 1.33 -37.50
C ALA A 773 14.05 0.71 -36.89
N GLU A 774 14.76 1.49 -36.09
CA GLU A 774 15.97 1.06 -35.37
C GLU A 774 15.66 0.71 -33.92
N PHE A 775 14.51 1.16 -33.40
CA PHE A 775 13.97 0.76 -32.10
C PHE A 775 12.44 0.82 -32.10
N PHE A 776 11.82 0.09 -31.16
CA PHE A 776 10.40 0.22 -30.82
C PHE A 776 10.25 0.67 -29.38
N SER A 777 9.35 1.61 -29.15
CA SER A 777 8.87 1.97 -27.82
C SER A 777 7.36 1.71 -27.76
N PHE A 778 6.92 0.90 -26.81
CA PHE A 778 5.50 0.59 -26.66
C PHE A 778 4.79 1.73 -25.94
N GLY A 779 3.93 2.45 -26.67
CA GLY A 779 3.05 3.50 -26.13
C GLY A 779 1.78 2.88 -25.57
N THR A 780 1.90 2.28 -24.38
CA THR A 780 0.83 1.44 -23.81
C THR A 780 -0.43 2.19 -23.46
N ASN A 781 -0.40 3.51 -23.23
CA ASN A 781 -1.61 4.29 -23.02
C ASN A 781 -2.53 4.22 -24.26
N ASP A 782 -2.02 4.59 -25.45
CA ASP A 782 -2.79 4.57 -26.70
C ASP A 782 -3.03 3.14 -27.18
N LEU A 783 -2.09 2.22 -26.97
CA LEU A 783 -2.30 0.82 -27.32
C LEU A 783 -3.45 0.21 -26.51
N THR A 784 -3.56 0.54 -25.22
CA THR A 784 -4.69 0.12 -24.37
C THR A 784 -6.00 0.72 -24.85
N GLN A 785 -6.03 2.04 -25.11
CA GLN A 785 -7.22 2.72 -25.62
C GLN A 785 -7.72 2.09 -26.93
N THR A 786 -6.81 1.85 -27.86
CA THR A 786 -7.16 1.33 -29.20
C THR A 786 -7.51 -0.15 -29.19
N THR A 787 -6.95 -0.94 -28.27
CA THR A 787 -7.24 -2.37 -28.11
C THR A 787 -8.60 -2.59 -27.47
N PHE A 788 -8.91 -1.87 -26.38
CA PHE A 788 -10.19 -1.95 -25.72
C PHE A 788 -11.30 -1.14 -26.41
N GLY A 789 -10.95 -0.16 -27.25
CA GLY A 789 -11.91 0.81 -27.77
C GLY A 789 -12.48 1.72 -26.69
N ILE A 790 -11.68 2.08 -25.71
CA ILE A 790 -12.05 2.90 -24.54
C ILE A 790 -11.20 4.17 -24.54
N SER A 791 -11.84 5.33 -24.37
CA SER A 791 -11.13 6.58 -24.08
C SER A 791 -10.68 6.61 -22.63
N ARG A 792 -9.42 6.94 -22.38
CA ARG A 792 -8.89 7.09 -21.02
C ARG A 792 -9.62 8.19 -20.24
N ASP A 793 -9.94 9.30 -20.94
CA ASP A 793 -10.58 10.45 -20.32
C ASP A 793 -12.02 10.16 -19.88
N ASP A 794 -12.71 9.26 -20.60
CA ASP A 794 -14.08 8.84 -20.29
C ASP A 794 -14.17 7.60 -19.39
N ALA A 795 -13.08 6.89 -19.22
CA ALA A 795 -13.03 5.60 -18.50
C ALA A 795 -13.46 5.70 -17.04
N SER A 796 -13.19 6.82 -16.38
CA SER A 796 -13.56 7.08 -14.99
C SER A 796 -15.07 6.96 -14.73
N ALA A 797 -15.91 7.14 -15.74
CA ALA A 797 -17.36 7.04 -15.63
C ALA A 797 -17.86 5.59 -15.42
N PHE A 798 -17.14 4.56 -15.88
CA PHE A 798 -17.63 3.18 -15.86
C PHE A 798 -16.64 2.13 -15.32
N ILE A 799 -15.33 2.36 -15.38
CA ILE A 799 -14.29 1.43 -14.89
C ILE A 799 -14.53 1.03 -13.41
N PRO A 800 -14.84 1.97 -12.47
CA PRO A 800 -15.14 1.59 -11.09
C PRO A 800 -16.36 0.67 -10.96
N THR A 801 -17.33 0.77 -11.88
CA THR A 801 -18.50 -0.11 -11.90
C THR A 801 -18.13 -1.50 -12.41
N TYR A 802 -17.23 -1.61 -13.38
CA TYR A 802 -16.71 -2.89 -13.88
C TYR A 802 -15.91 -3.63 -12.79
N GLN A 803 -15.07 -2.91 -12.06
CA GLN A 803 -14.33 -3.48 -10.92
C GLN A 803 -15.26 -3.98 -9.81
N ARG A 804 -16.24 -3.16 -9.38
CA ARG A 804 -17.24 -3.58 -8.38
C ARG A 804 -18.05 -4.81 -8.79
N LYS A 805 -18.29 -5.01 -10.10
CA LYS A 805 -18.99 -6.17 -10.64
C LYS A 805 -18.07 -7.35 -10.94
N GLY A 806 -16.77 -7.22 -10.73
CA GLY A 806 -15.79 -8.27 -11.02
C GLY A 806 -15.64 -8.57 -12.51
N ILE A 807 -15.97 -7.61 -13.41
CA ILE A 807 -15.79 -7.75 -14.86
C ILE A 807 -14.32 -7.56 -15.23
N ILE A 808 -13.66 -6.62 -14.58
CA ILE A 808 -12.20 -6.41 -14.63
C ILE A 808 -11.65 -6.42 -13.22
N GLU A 809 -10.49 -6.99 -13.03
CA GLU A 809 -9.81 -7.05 -11.75
C GLU A 809 -9.07 -5.73 -11.45
N HIS A 810 -8.35 -5.23 -12.44
CA HIS A 810 -7.54 -3.99 -12.36
C HIS A 810 -7.95 -3.00 -13.43
N ASP A 811 -7.70 -1.72 -13.16
CA ASP A 811 -7.82 -0.68 -14.17
C ASP A 811 -6.74 -0.89 -15.24
N PRO A 812 -7.11 -1.11 -16.52
CA PRO A 812 -6.16 -1.40 -17.59
C PRO A 812 -5.26 -0.21 -17.95
N PHE A 813 -5.50 0.99 -17.41
CA PHE A 813 -4.64 2.15 -17.55
C PHE A 813 -3.60 2.28 -16.43
N ILE A 814 -3.75 1.52 -15.33
CA ILE A 814 -2.81 1.47 -14.19
C ILE A 814 -1.90 0.25 -14.31
N SER A 815 -2.48 -0.93 -14.51
CA SER A 815 -1.74 -2.19 -14.70
C SER A 815 -2.07 -2.78 -16.07
N LEU A 816 -1.05 -3.31 -16.76
CA LEU A 816 -1.18 -3.79 -18.13
C LEU A 816 -2.20 -4.94 -18.22
N ASP A 817 -3.08 -4.88 -19.20
CA ASP A 817 -3.89 -6.01 -19.64
C ASP A 817 -2.99 -7.03 -20.37
N PHE A 818 -2.64 -8.11 -19.68
CA PHE A 818 -1.70 -9.11 -20.19
C PHE A 818 -2.30 -9.93 -21.34
N ASP A 819 -3.61 -10.20 -21.31
CA ASP A 819 -4.29 -11.07 -22.25
C ASP A 819 -4.49 -10.45 -23.64
N GLY A 820 -4.78 -9.13 -23.69
CA GLY A 820 -4.99 -8.42 -24.94
C GLY A 820 -3.80 -7.54 -25.33
N VAL A 821 -3.54 -6.49 -24.53
CA VAL A 821 -2.46 -5.52 -24.84
C VAL A 821 -1.09 -6.19 -24.71
N GLY A 822 -0.89 -7.04 -23.70
CA GLY A 822 0.35 -7.80 -23.48
C GLY A 822 0.63 -8.76 -24.63
N GLU A 823 -0.39 -9.46 -25.15
CA GLU A 823 -0.25 -10.31 -26.34
C GLU A 823 0.21 -9.50 -27.55
N LEU A 824 -0.36 -8.32 -27.80
CA LEU A 824 0.08 -7.44 -28.90
C LEU A 824 1.53 -6.99 -28.76
N ILE A 825 1.95 -6.65 -27.54
CA ILE A 825 3.35 -6.29 -27.24
C ILE A 825 4.27 -7.47 -27.53
N SER A 826 3.91 -8.67 -27.08
CA SER A 826 4.68 -9.91 -27.29
C SER A 826 4.83 -10.21 -28.77
N ILE A 827 3.74 -10.13 -29.54
CA ILE A 827 3.74 -10.30 -31.00
C ILE A 827 4.67 -9.28 -31.67
N ALA A 828 4.60 -8.02 -31.25
CA ALA A 828 5.43 -6.97 -31.84
C ALA A 828 6.91 -7.15 -31.52
N ALA A 829 7.24 -7.53 -30.27
CA ALA A 829 8.61 -7.78 -29.83
C ALA A 829 9.23 -8.94 -30.62
N GLU A 830 8.53 -10.08 -30.69
CA GLU A 830 8.99 -11.26 -31.46
C GLU A 830 9.18 -10.92 -32.93
N ARG A 831 8.19 -10.28 -33.57
CA ARG A 831 8.23 -9.93 -34.99
C ARG A 831 9.30 -8.90 -35.32
N GLY A 832 9.49 -7.92 -34.44
CA GLY A 832 10.53 -6.92 -34.56
C GLY A 832 11.93 -7.52 -34.55
N ARG A 833 12.24 -8.33 -33.54
CA ARG A 833 13.52 -9.01 -33.38
C ARG A 833 13.79 -10.05 -34.46
N ARG A 834 12.76 -10.70 -34.97
CA ARG A 834 12.92 -11.61 -36.12
C ARG A 834 13.40 -10.90 -37.39
N THR A 835 13.02 -9.65 -37.60
CA THR A 835 13.46 -8.83 -38.74
C THR A 835 14.80 -8.16 -38.47
N ARG A 836 15.01 -7.65 -37.24
CA ARG A 836 16.23 -6.97 -36.80
C ARG A 836 16.61 -7.53 -35.41
N ASN A 837 17.66 -8.38 -35.37
CA ASN A 837 18.09 -9.07 -34.15
C ASN A 837 18.54 -8.10 -33.04
N ASP A 838 19.07 -6.94 -33.40
CA ASP A 838 19.53 -5.89 -32.51
C ASP A 838 18.45 -4.82 -32.21
N MET A 839 17.18 -5.11 -32.56
CA MET A 839 16.05 -4.22 -32.28
C MET A 839 15.99 -3.89 -30.80
N LYS A 840 16.19 -2.62 -30.45
CA LYS A 840 15.99 -2.12 -29.11
C LYS A 840 14.49 -1.99 -28.82
N LEU A 841 14.03 -2.60 -27.72
CA LEU A 841 12.63 -2.65 -27.34
C LEU A 841 12.44 -2.04 -25.97
N GLY A 842 11.50 -1.12 -25.82
CA GLY A 842 11.17 -0.53 -24.55
C GLY A 842 9.70 -0.15 -24.40
N ILE A 843 9.30 0.19 -23.20
CA ILE A 843 7.96 0.66 -22.85
C ILE A 843 8.05 2.07 -22.27
N CYS A 844 7.13 2.95 -22.64
CA CYS A 844 7.13 4.35 -22.15
C CYS A 844 5.77 4.86 -21.66
N GLY A 845 4.71 4.03 -21.70
CA GLY A 845 3.41 4.35 -21.08
C GLY A 845 3.46 4.31 -19.55
N GLU A 846 2.35 4.63 -18.93
CA GLU A 846 2.21 4.64 -17.45
C GLU A 846 2.58 3.28 -16.81
N HIS A 847 2.35 2.18 -17.52
CA HIS A 847 2.69 0.82 -17.13
C HIS A 847 4.20 0.59 -16.91
N GLY A 848 5.08 1.44 -17.46
CA GLY A 848 6.52 1.39 -17.22
C GLY A 848 6.93 1.62 -15.76
N GLY A 849 6.02 2.13 -14.92
CA GLY A 849 6.19 2.30 -13.49
C GLY A 849 5.43 1.29 -12.61
N ASP A 850 4.64 0.39 -13.20
CA ASP A 850 3.88 -0.63 -12.49
C ASP A 850 4.68 -1.93 -12.32
N PRO A 851 4.90 -2.43 -11.09
CA PRO A 851 5.70 -3.63 -10.84
C PRO A 851 5.25 -4.89 -11.57
N ALA A 852 3.93 -5.10 -11.72
CA ALA A 852 3.39 -6.27 -12.42
C ALA A 852 3.68 -6.18 -13.94
N SER A 853 3.48 -5.00 -14.51
CA SER A 853 3.78 -4.71 -15.92
C SER A 853 5.29 -4.83 -16.21
N ILE A 854 6.14 -4.37 -15.29
CA ILE A 854 7.61 -4.48 -15.40
C ILE A 854 8.04 -5.95 -15.41
N ARG A 855 7.45 -6.78 -14.55
CA ARG A 855 7.71 -8.23 -14.55
C ARG A 855 7.35 -8.86 -15.89
N PHE A 856 6.20 -8.49 -16.45
CA PHE A 856 5.82 -8.94 -17.79
C PHE A 856 6.84 -8.50 -18.84
N CYS A 857 7.30 -7.24 -18.83
CA CYS A 857 8.32 -6.72 -19.75
C CYS A 857 9.63 -7.50 -19.66
N GLU A 858 10.05 -7.92 -18.47
CA GLU A 858 11.21 -8.77 -18.26
C GLU A 858 11.03 -10.14 -18.92
N THR A 859 9.87 -10.78 -18.68
CA THR A 859 9.55 -12.12 -19.23
C THR A 859 9.59 -12.14 -20.76
N ILE A 860 9.10 -11.09 -21.43
CA ILE A 860 9.15 -10.98 -22.91
C ILE A 860 10.48 -10.41 -23.42
N GLY A 861 11.40 -10.09 -22.52
CA GLY A 861 12.77 -9.69 -22.80
C GLY A 861 12.88 -8.30 -23.40
N LEU A 862 12.16 -7.30 -22.92
CA LEU A 862 12.41 -5.89 -23.28
C LEU A 862 13.79 -5.45 -22.79
N ASP A 863 14.35 -4.43 -23.46
CA ASP A 863 15.66 -3.88 -23.12
C ASP A 863 15.58 -2.79 -22.04
N TYR A 864 14.45 -2.05 -22.02
CA TYR A 864 14.24 -1.00 -21.02
C TYR A 864 12.77 -0.77 -20.69
N VAL A 865 12.54 -0.24 -19.50
CA VAL A 865 11.28 0.39 -19.11
C VAL A 865 11.52 1.87 -18.87
N SER A 866 10.50 2.71 -19.12
CA SER A 866 10.57 4.15 -18.89
C SER A 866 9.35 4.60 -18.10
N CYS A 867 9.58 5.37 -17.04
CA CYS A 867 8.54 5.79 -16.10
C CYS A 867 8.79 7.23 -15.62
N SER A 868 7.84 7.80 -14.89
CA SER A 868 8.04 9.11 -14.25
C SER A 868 9.25 9.11 -13.29
N PRO A 869 9.90 10.25 -13.05
CA PRO A 869 11.12 10.33 -12.23
C PRO A 869 11.02 9.63 -10.88
N PHE A 870 9.92 9.84 -10.14
CA PHE A 870 9.71 9.25 -8.83
C PHE A 870 9.45 7.74 -8.86
N ARG A 871 9.10 7.17 -10.03
CA ARG A 871 8.92 5.73 -10.21
C ARG A 871 10.20 4.98 -10.57
N VAL A 872 11.29 5.67 -10.86
CA VAL A 872 12.58 5.05 -11.24
C VAL A 872 13.09 4.06 -10.19
N PRO A 873 13.11 4.36 -8.88
CA PRO A 873 13.54 3.38 -7.87
C PRO A 873 12.63 2.15 -7.80
N ILE A 874 11.31 2.35 -7.93
CA ILE A 874 10.32 1.27 -7.96
C ILE A 874 10.60 0.33 -9.14
N ALA A 875 10.81 0.91 -10.33
CA ALA A 875 11.08 0.14 -11.55
C ALA A 875 12.40 -0.63 -11.48
N ARG A 876 13.46 -0.05 -10.90
CA ARG A 876 14.76 -0.72 -10.69
C ARG A 876 14.61 -1.94 -9.78
N LEU A 877 13.86 -1.80 -8.69
CA LEU A 877 13.63 -2.89 -7.75
C LEU A 877 12.74 -3.97 -8.38
N ALA A 878 11.64 -3.59 -9.05
CA ALA A 878 10.73 -4.53 -9.70
C ALA A 878 11.42 -5.34 -10.82
N ALA A 879 12.27 -4.71 -11.63
CA ALA A 879 13.05 -5.39 -12.66
C ALA A 879 14.02 -6.41 -12.03
N ALA A 880 14.68 -6.07 -10.93
CA ALA A 880 15.56 -7.00 -10.23
C ALA A 880 14.79 -8.19 -9.66
N GLN A 881 13.66 -7.93 -9.02
CA GLN A 881 12.82 -8.99 -8.45
C GLN A 881 12.28 -9.93 -9.52
N ALA A 882 11.95 -9.44 -10.72
CA ALA A 882 11.55 -10.27 -11.83
C ALA A 882 12.63 -11.30 -12.19
N VAL A 883 13.88 -10.85 -12.38
CA VAL A 883 15.03 -11.72 -12.69
C VAL A 883 15.33 -12.73 -11.56
N ILE A 884 15.33 -12.26 -10.31
CA ILE A 884 15.63 -13.14 -9.16
C ILE A 884 14.54 -14.22 -9.03
N SER A 885 13.26 -13.85 -9.20
CA SER A 885 12.14 -14.81 -9.10
C SER A 885 12.14 -15.85 -10.22
N GLU A 886 12.64 -15.54 -11.42
CA GLU A 886 12.80 -16.50 -12.51
C GLU A 886 13.92 -17.53 -12.23
N ASN A 887 14.93 -17.16 -11.46
CA ASN A 887 16.10 -17.98 -11.15
C ASN A 887 15.91 -18.87 -9.89
N MET A 888 14.89 -18.63 -9.08
CA MET A 888 14.52 -19.44 -7.90
C MET A 888 13.55 -20.57 -8.25
#